data_074c65e23481e9edc934dca518a220c4
#
_entry.id   074c65e23481e9edc934dca518a220c4
#
_cell.length_a   1.000
_cell.length_b   1.000
_cell.length_c   1.000
_cell.angle_alpha   90.00
_cell.angle_beta   90.00
_cell.angle_gamma   90.00
#
_symmetry.space_group_name_H-M   'P 1'
#
loop_
_entity.id
_entity.type
_entity.pdbx_description
1 polymer ?
#
loop_
_entity_poly.entity_id
_entity_poly.type
_entity_poly.pdbx_seq_one_letter_code
_entity_poly.pdbx_strand_id
1 'polypeptide(L)'
;MRQRWQQIAADIDAAQFAYYVRDAPTISDAEYDALLRELTALEEAHPDLRVPESPTQRVGGTYSTDFATVQHRQPMQSLDDVFSVEELREWTARVHAAAGRTDVAMTCELKIDGLAVNLLYEDGRLVRAATRGDGRTGEDVTLNVRTIDAVPQRLAGDHHPASIEVRGEVFFPVAAFEELNASLVAAGKAPFANPRNSAAGSLRQKDPRVTAGRALDMLAHGVGAVDWGPGGPPAQWSRQSHLYDQLRAWGVPVSPHTRVVDTEAAVEEMIDHYAEHRHAVEHEIDGIVVKVDDFALQRQLGSTSRAPRWAVAYKYPPEEVNTRLLDIRVHVGRTGRVTPYGVMEPVLVAGSTVSMATLHNANEVRRKGVLIGDTVVLRKAGDVIPEIVAPVVDLRDGTERAFVMPDRCPSCGTPLAPAKEGDVDLRCPNARSCPAQLTERVAHIASRGALDIEALGGEAALALTDPEAGRDQVIAARAAAAGDDPADPAARAAAEAGLPGRQQPVLTTEAGLFELTAEDLAEVRVWREVKKDGAGTGRWEQRLFFWTTPAVRKDGTVKEPSRPTATTERMLAELDKAKSQPLWRVLVALSIRHVGPTAARALAAELGSLDAIQRADAEELAAVDGVGPVIAEALAEWFTVGWHQEILRRWAAAGVRMADERDASVPRTLEGLTVVVTGSLEGFSRDSAKEAIIARGGKASGSVSKKTDFVVVGANAGTKEARARELGRPILDEAGFVALLEGGPGAVAAEAAEMRGPGDAPE
;
A
#
# COMPACT_ATOMS: atom_id res chain seq x y z
N MET A 1 14.94 -29.38 28.18
CA MET A 1 13.68 -28.77 28.65
C MET A 1 13.18 -27.70 27.67
N ARG A 2 13.94 -26.62 27.44
CA ARG A 2 13.51 -25.53 26.51
C ARG A 2 13.20 -26.03 25.08
N GLN A 3 14.00 -26.94 24.54
CA GLN A 3 13.71 -27.57 23.24
C GLN A 3 12.40 -28.35 23.24
N ARG A 4 12.08 -29.09 24.33
CA ARG A 4 10.81 -29.84 24.45
C ARG A 4 9.63 -28.89 24.54
N TRP A 5 9.76 -27.79 25.31
CA TRP A 5 8.75 -26.74 25.39
C TRP A 5 8.49 -26.11 24.01
N GLN A 6 9.57 -25.74 23.29
CA GLN A 6 9.45 -25.18 21.93
C GLN A 6 8.78 -26.14 20.95
N GLN A 7 9.08 -27.44 21.05
CA GLN A 7 8.47 -28.45 20.21
C GLN A 7 6.96 -28.55 20.47
N ILE A 8 6.54 -28.69 21.74
CA ILE A 8 5.14 -28.82 22.11
C ILE A 8 4.36 -27.56 21.77
N ALA A 9 4.92 -26.35 22.03
CA ALA A 9 4.29 -25.09 21.69
C ALA A 9 4.06 -24.98 20.17
N ALA A 10 5.03 -25.40 19.37
CA ALA A 10 4.90 -25.40 17.91
C ALA A 10 3.86 -26.43 17.41
N ASP A 11 3.78 -27.62 18.03
CA ASP A 11 2.81 -28.64 17.68
C ASP A 11 1.38 -28.18 18.01
N ILE A 12 1.18 -27.48 19.15
CA ILE A 12 -0.10 -26.88 19.51
C ILE A 12 -0.47 -25.74 18.54
N ASP A 13 0.47 -24.84 18.21
CA ASP A 13 0.22 -23.75 17.25
C ASP A 13 -0.13 -24.31 15.85
N ALA A 14 0.54 -25.37 15.41
CA ALA A 14 0.24 -26.03 14.14
C ALA A 14 -1.15 -26.69 14.14
N ALA A 15 -1.52 -27.36 15.24
CA ALA A 15 -2.83 -27.96 15.39
C ALA A 15 -3.96 -26.92 15.44
N GLN A 16 -3.76 -25.82 16.18
CA GLN A 16 -4.70 -24.69 16.18
C GLN A 16 -4.87 -24.08 14.79
N PHE A 17 -3.77 -23.89 14.08
CA PHE A 17 -3.81 -23.36 12.72
C PHE A 17 -4.56 -24.30 11.77
N ALA A 18 -4.30 -25.60 11.84
CA ALA A 18 -5.00 -26.61 11.05
C ALA A 18 -6.51 -26.62 11.34
N TYR A 19 -6.89 -26.51 12.61
CA TYR A 19 -8.28 -26.49 13.04
C TYR A 19 -9.01 -25.21 12.68
N TYR A 20 -8.48 -24.04 13.10
CA TYR A 20 -9.18 -22.75 12.99
C TYR A 20 -9.04 -22.05 11.62
N VAL A 21 -7.97 -22.32 10.88
CA VAL A 21 -7.66 -21.62 9.61
C VAL A 21 -7.86 -22.52 8.40
N ARG A 22 -7.36 -23.78 8.44
CA ARG A 22 -7.47 -24.71 7.30
C ARG A 22 -8.75 -25.55 7.31
N ASP A 23 -9.51 -25.57 8.42
CA ASP A 23 -10.66 -26.44 8.64
C ASP A 23 -10.32 -27.94 8.35
N ALA A 24 -9.09 -28.31 8.66
CA ALA A 24 -8.54 -29.66 8.42
C ALA A 24 -7.68 -30.09 9.63
N PRO A 25 -8.29 -30.48 10.74
CA PRO A 25 -7.58 -30.88 11.94
C PRO A 25 -6.65 -32.08 11.68
N THR A 26 -5.39 -31.94 12.12
CA THR A 26 -4.34 -32.97 11.94
C THR A 26 -4.17 -33.90 13.12
N ILE A 27 -4.72 -33.53 14.28
CA ILE A 27 -4.74 -34.32 15.50
C ILE A 27 -6.14 -34.30 16.10
N SER A 28 -6.47 -35.26 16.94
CA SER A 28 -7.74 -35.31 17.68
C SER A 28 -7.76 -34.30 18.84
N ASP A 29 -8.96 -33.95 19.32
CA ASP A 29 -9.13 -33.08 20.49
C ASP A 29 -8.41 -33.61 21.72
N ALA A 30 -8.44 -34.97 21.90
CA ALA A 30 -7.78 -35.64 23.03
C ALA A 30 -6.24 -35.52 22.95
N GLU A 31 -5.66 -35.60 21.76
CA GLU A 31 -4.22 -35.40 21.53
C GLU A 31 -3.83 -33.92 21.74
N TYR A 32 -4.66 -32.98 21.27
CA TYR A 32 -4.48 -31.55 21.50
C TYR A 32 -4.49 -31.24 23.00
N ASP A 33 -5.48 -31.74 23.74
CA ASP A 33 -5.58 -31.54 25.19
C ASP A 33 -4.40 -32.17 25.96
N ALA A 34 -3.85 -33.29 25.45
CA ALA A 34 -2.66 -33.91 26.03
C ALA A 34 -1.40 -33.01 25.85
N LEU A 35 -1.20 -32.43 24.66
CA LEU A 35 -0.10 -31.50 24.39
C LEU A 35 -0.22 -30.24 25.24
N LEU A 36 -1.44 -29.68 25.38
CA LEU A 36 -1.67 -28.48 26.18
C LEU A 36 -1.39 -28.72 27.67
N ARG A 37 -1.78 -29.89 28.21
CA ARG A 37 -1.48 -30.31 29.59
C ARG A 37 0.03 -30.50 29.80
N GLU A 38 0.72 -31.12 28.84
CA GLU A 38 2.19 -31.30 28.91
C GLU A 38 2.90 -29.94 28.91
N LEU A 39 2.47 -29.00 28.05
CA LEU A 39 3.04 -27.64 28.00
C LEU A 39 2.82 -26.90 29.31
N THR A 40 1.59 -26.97 29.84
CA THR A 40 1.25 -26.35 31.14
C THR A 40 2.10 -26.88 32.28
N ALA A 41 2.27 -28.22 32.36
CA ALA A 41 3.10 -28.85 33.36
C ALA A 41 4.58 -28.46 33.26
N LEU A 42 5.12 -28.28 32.04
CA LEU A 42 6.46 -27.79 31.83
C LEU A 42 6.63 -26.34 32.28
N GLU A 43 5.65 -25.49 32.04
CA GLU A 43 5.66 -24.07 32.47
C GLU A 43 5.47 -23.93 33.99
N GLU A 44 4.72 -24.80 34.63
CA GLU A 44 4.60 -24.86 36.10
C GLU A 44 5.92 -25.30 36.75
N ALA A 45 6.60 -26.28 36.15
CA ALA A 45 7.89 -26.76 36.63
C ALA A 45 9.05 -25.78 36.33
N HIS A 46 8.91 -24.97 35.29
CA HIS A 46 9.91 -24.01 34.81
C HIS A 46 9.27 -22.68 34.45
N PRO A 47 8.97 -21.80 35.44
CA PRO A 47 8.25 -20.54 35.23
C PRO A 47 8.92 -19.58 34.26
N ASP A 48 10.23 -19.71 34.01
CA ASP A 48 11.01 -18.95 33.02
C ASP A 48 10.65 -19.31 31.57
N LEU A 49 9.95 -20.40 31.32
CA LEU A 49 9.43 -20.81 30.02
C LEU A 49 8.02 -20.22 29.75
N ARG A 50 7.35 -19.72 30.78
CA ARG A 50 6.00 -19.14 30.66
C ARG A 50 6.07 -17.71 30.15
N VAL A 51 6.09 -17.55 28.83
CA VAL A 51 6.17 -16.26 28.12
C VAL A 51 4.78 -15.86 27.60
N PRO A 52 4.52 -14.55 27.36
CA PRO A 52 3.22 -14.08 26.83
C PRO A 52 2.81 -14.75 25.51
N GLU A 53 3.80 -15.16 24.72
CA GLU A 53 3.63 -15.81 23.41
C GLU A 53 3.26 -17.30 23.51
N SER A 54 3.33 -17.90 24.70
CA SER A 54 2.99 -19.31 24.90
C SER A 54 1.54 -19.60 24.52
N PRO A 55 1.25 -20.76 23.86
CA PRO A 55 -0.12 -21.22 23.63
C PRO A 55 -0.98 -21.30 24.88
N THR A 56 -0.38 -21.52 26.06
CA THR A 56 -1.10 -21.56 27.37
C THR A 56 -1.54 -20.17 27.83
N GLN A 57 -0.97 -19.08 27.32
CA GLN A 57 -1.27 -17.70 27.68
C GLN A 57 -2.20 -17.00 26.68
N ARG A 58 -2.51 -17.66 25.55
CA ARG A 58 -3.37 -17.14 24.50
C ARG A 58 -4.72 -17.85 24.50
N VAL A 59 -5.80 -17.09 24.30
CA VAL A 59 -7.13 -17.67 24.07
C VAL A 59 -7.16 -18.17 22.61
N GLY A 60 -7.34 -19.48 22.44
CA GLY A 60 -7.44 -20.08 21.10
C GLY A 60 -8.61 -19.47 20.30
N GLY A 61 -8.38 -19.18 19.02
CA GLY A 61 -9.43 -18.86 18.07
C GLY A 61 -9.68 -17.39 17.74
N THR A 62 -9.04 -16.42 18.40
CA THR A 62 -9.10 -15.00 18.00
C THR A 62 -7.83 -14.59 17.28
N TYR A 63 -7.86 -14.59 15.94
CA TYR A 63 -6.82 -13.94 15.15
C TYR A 63 -7.14 -12.44 15.04
N SER A 64 -6.13 -11.57 15.22
CA SER A 64 -6.29 -10.14 14.97
C SER A 64 -6.67 -9.93 13.51
N THR A 65 -7.72 -9.19 13.25
CA THR A 65 -8.19 -8.85 11.91
C THR A 65 -7.43 -7.66 11.30
N ASP A 66 -6.48 -7.08 12.02
CA ASP A 66 -5.66 -5.95 11.57
C ASP A 66 -4.24 -6.41 11.31
N PHE A 67 -3.71 -5.97 10.14
CA PHE A 67 -2.31 -6.20 9.81
C PHE A 67 -1.42 -5.27 10.63
N ALA A 68 -0.65 -5.84 11.55
CA ALA A 68 0.38 -5.10 12.27
C ALA A 68 1.45 -4.59 11.29
N THR A 69 2.02 -3.43 11.57
CA THR A 69 3.17 -2.92 10.82
C THR A 69 4.43 -3.65 11.28
N VAL A 70 5.20 -4.15 10.34
CA VAL A 70 6.45 -4.89 10.56
C VAL A 70 7.61 -4.15 9.92
N GLN A 71 8.67 -3.92 10.68
CA GLN A 71 9.93 -3.39 10.14
C GLN A 71 10.79 -4.51 9.58
N HIS A 72 11.30 -4.34 8.35
CA HIS A 72 12.27 -5.25 7.74
C HIS A 72 13.64 -5.07 8.39
N ARG A 73 14.35 -6.17 8.67
CA ARG A 73 15.72 -6.11 9.22
C ARG A 73 16.69 -5.48 8.22
N GLN A 74 16.49 -5.75 6.93
CA GLN A 74 17.15 -5.07 5.83
C GLN A 74 16.11 -4.51 4.86
N PRO A 75 16.23 -3.25 4.40
CA PRO A 75 15.24 -2.65 3.48
C PRO A 75 15.02 -3.49 2.21
N MET A 76 13.77 -3.66 1.81
CA MET A 76 13.38 -4.28 0.54
C MET A 76 13.44 -3.23 -0.57
N GLN A 77 14.53 -3.22 -1.29
CA GLN A 77 14.76 -2.26 -2.38
C GLN A 77 13.95 -2.63 -3.63
N SER A 78 13.71 -1.65 -4.49
CA SER A 78 13.23 -1.85 -5.84
C SER A 78 14.37 -2.26 -6.77
N LEU A 79 14.10 -2.44 -8.06
CA LEU A 79 15.11 -2.56 -9.11
C LEU A 79 15.06 -1.29 -9.98
N ASP A 80 16.16 -0.97 -10.62
CA ASP A 80 16.16 -0.02 -11.71
C ASP A 80 15.67 -0.75 -12.97
N ASP A 81 14.84 -0.07 -13.77
CA ASP A 81 14.26 -0.62 -14.99
C ASP A 81 15.05 -0.16 -16.21
N VAL A 82 15.21 -1.06 -17.19
CA VAL A 82 15.68 -0.78 -18.54
C VAL A 82 14.67 -1.30 -19.54
N PHE A 83 14.50 -0.61 -20.67
CA PHE A 83 13.45 -0.88 -21.65
C PHE A 83 14.00 -1.20 -23.04
N SER A 84 15.32 -1.19 -23.20
CA SER A 84 16.00 -1.55 -24.43
C SER A 84 17.27 -2.34 -24.17
N VAL A 85 17.71 -3.06 -25.19
CA VAL A 85 18.99 -3.81 -25.13
C VAL A 85 20.17 -2.84 -25.01
N GLU A 86 20.10 -1.64 -25.57
CA GLU A 86 21.10 -0.60 -25.47
C GLU A 86 21.27 -0.14 -24.01
N GLU A 87 20.18 0.14 -23.31
CA GLU A 87 20.21 0.51 -21.88
C GLU A 87 20.77 -0.63 -21.01
N LEU A 88 20.45 -1.89 -21.35
CA LEU A 88 20.99 -3.07 -20.68
C LEU A 88 22.52 -3.15 -20.89
N ARG A 89 22.99 -2.94 -22.11
CA ARG A 89 24.44 -2.90 -22.43
C ARG A 89 25.16 -1.79 -21.68
N GLU A 90 24.55 -0.61 -21.56
CA GLU A 90 25.10 0.48 -20.75
C GLU A 90 25.21 0.10 -19.26
N TRP A 91 24.20 -0.60 -18.72
CA TRP A 91 24.26 -1.11 -17.36
C TRP A 91 25.38 -2.14 -17.19
N THR A 92 25.51 -3.11 -18.11
CA THR A 92 26.56 -4.12 -18.13
C THR A 92 27.94 -3.48 -18.21
N ALA A 93 28.12 -2.47 -19.07
CA ALA A 93 29.36 -1.72 -19.17
C ALA A 93 29.76 -1.04 -17.85
N ARG A 94 28.79 -0.46 -17.12
CA ARG A 94 29.03 0.11 -15.77
C ARG A 94 29.47 -0.97 -14.79
N VAL A 95 28.86 -2.15 -14.81
CA VAL A 95 29.22 -3.29 -13.95
C VAL A 95 30.66 -3.74 -14.28
N HIS A 96 31.00 -3.92 -15.56
CA HIS A 96 32.34 -4.31 -16.00
C HIS A 96 33.43 -3.29 -15.60
N ALA A 97 33.13 -2.00 -15.78
CA ALA A 97 34.05 -0.93 -15.38
C ALA A 97 34.30 -0.93 -13.86
N ALA A 98 33.28 -1.14 -13.06
CA ALA A 98 33.40 -1.21 -11.60
C ALA A 98 34.10 -2.51 -11.13
N ALA A 99 33.90 -3.62 -11.86
CA ALA A 99 34.58 -4.90 -11.61
C ALA A 99 36.06 -4.90 -12.07
N GLY A 100 36.43 -3.99 -12.99
CA GLY A 100 37.76 -3.97 -13.62
C GLY A 100 38.00 -5.15 -14.57
N ARG A 101 36.95 -5.86 -15.00
CA ARG A 101 36.97 -7.04 -15.87
C ARG A 101 35.64 -7.21 -16.60
N THR A 102 35.65 -7.95 -17.72
CA THR A 102 34.47 -8.19 -18.57
C THR A 102 33.88 -9.60 -18.44
N ASP A 103 34.57 -10.51 -17.75
CA ASP A 103 34.14 -11.88 -17.49
C ASP A 103 33.33 -11.97 -16.18
N VAL A 104 32.21 -11.24 -16.12
CA VAL A 104 31.32 -11.18 -14.95
C VAL A 104 30.13 -12.10 -15.18
N ALA A 105 30.06 -13.19 -14.41
CA ALA A 105 28.90 -14.08 -14.43
C ALA A 105 27.67 -13.38 -13.86
N MET A 106 26.52 -13.58 -14.51
CA MET A 106 25.22 -13.03 -14.14
C MET A 106 24.19 -14.13 -13.98
N THR A 107 23.25 -13.97 -13.05
CA THR A 107 22.02 -14.75 -13.04
C THR A 107 20.93 -13.99 -13.77
N CYS A 108 20.23 -14.68 -14.66
CA CYS A 108 19.03 -14.18 -15.35
C CYS A 108 17.84 -14.98 -14.88
N GLU A 109 16.78 -14.30 -14.49
CA GLU A 109 15.56 -14.89 -13.94
C GLU A 109 14.32 -14.18 -14.48
N LEU A 110 13.20 -14.89 -14.52
CA LEU A 110 11.93 -14.29 -14.93
C LEU A 110 11.47 -13.28 -13.89
N LYS A 111 11.07 -12.11 -14.34
CA LYS A 111 10.46 -11.10 -13.50
C LYS A 111 8.99 -11.44 -13.27
N ILE A 112 8.70 -12.08 -12.14
CA ILE A 112 7.36 -12.53 -11.77
C ILE A 112 6.48 -11.32 -11.52
N ASP A 113 5.27 -11.32 -12.07
CA ASP A 113 4.28 -10.29 -11.84
C ASP A 113 3.33 -10.67 -10.68
N GLY A 114 3.76 -10.41 -9.45
CA GLY A 114 3.07 -10.78 -8.22
C GLY A 114 3.13 -9.73 -7.12
N LEU A 115 3.19 -10.18 -5.88
CA LEU A 115 3.34 -9.36 -4.66
C LEU A 115 4.58 -9.78 -3.89
N ALA A 116 5.51 -8.85 -3.71
CA ALA A 116 6.74 -9.10 -2.97
C ALA A 116 6.48 -9.34 -1.48
N VAL A 117 7.11 -10.40 -0.96
CA VAL A 117 7.05 -10.79 0.45
C VAL A 117 8.44 -11.01 1.03
N ASN A 118 8.56 -10.79 2.34
CA ASN A 118 9.72 -11.07 3.16
C ASN A 118 9.36 -12.11 4.22
N LEU A 119 10.00 -13.28 4.16
CA LEU A 119 9.78 -14.42 5.05
C LEU A 119 10.94 -14.49 6.04
N LEU A 120 10.67 -14.24 7.32
CA LEU A 120 11.67 -14.37 8.37
C LEU A 120 11.63 -15.78 8.95
N TYR A 121 12.74 -16.50 8.80
CA TYR A 121 12.96 -17.77 9.49
C TYR A 121 13.97 -17.56 10.63
N GLU A 122 13.68 -18.13 11.79
CA GLU A 122 14.58 -18.22 12.94
C GLU A 122 14.73 -19.68 13.33
N ASP A 123 15.96 -20.14 13.49
CA ASP A 123 16.29 -21.55 13.73
C ASP A 123 15.56 -22.51 12.76
N GLY A 124 15.47 -22.11 11.50
CA GLY A 124 14.81 -22.84 10.44
C GLY A 124 13.27 -22.83 10.49
N ARG A 125 12.62 -22.08 11.39
CA ARG A 125 11.14 -21.97 11.49
C ARG A 125 10.64 -20.65 10.94
N LEU A 126 9.56 -20.66 10.17
CA LEU A 126 8.89 -19.43 9.72
C LEU A 126 8.23 -18.75 10.93
N VAL A 127 8.81 -17.63 11.37
CA VAL A 127 8.28 -16.85 12.50
C VAL A 127 7.43 -15.67 12.03
N ARG A 128 7.76 -15.11 10.86
CA ARG A 128 7.04 -13.93 10.34
C ARG A 128 7.10 -13.85 8.82
N ALA A 129 6.02 -13.35 8.22
CA ALA A 129 5.97 -12.95 6.83
C ALA A 129 5.39 -11.54 6.70
N ALA A 130 6.01 -10.68 5.90
CA ALA A 130 5.57 -9.30 5.71
C ALA A 130 5.53 -8.94 4.22
N THR A 131 4.59 -8.05 3.84
CA THR A 131 4.61 -7.43 2.50
C THR A 131 5.75 -6.43 2.41
N ARG A 132 6.19 -6.07 1.20
CA ARG A 132 7.25 -5.07 1.00
C ARG A 132 6.91 -3.71 1.63
N GLY A 133 5.64 -3.28 1.55
CA GLY A 133 5.21 -1.97 1.99
C GLY A 133 5.98 -0.85 1.29
N ASP A 134 6.51 0.10 2.07
CA ASP A 134 7.36 1.19 1.59
C ASP A 134 8.86 0.79 1.42
N GLY A 135 9.16 -0.49 1.60
CA GLY A 135 10.50 -1.06 1.55
C GLY A 135 11.21 -1.09 2.91
N ARG A 136 10.77 -0.34 3.91
CA ARG A 136 11.29 -0.37 5.29
C ARG A 136 10.30 -1.05 6.22
N THR A 137 9.02 -0.78 6.04
CA THR A 137 7.92 -1.34 6.81
C THR A 137 6.90 -1.97 5.88
N GLY A 138 6.42 -3.15 6.26
CA GLY A 138 5.36 -3.88 5.56
C GLY A 138 4.22 -4.24 6.50
N GLU A 139 3.20 -4.89 5.96
CA GLU A 139 2.08 -5.45 6.72
C GLU A 139 2.40 -6.89 7.11
N ASP A 140 2.13 -7.28 8.34
CA ASP A 140 2.26 -8.66 8.81
C ASP A 140 1.18 -9.55 8.14
N VAL A 141 1.60 -10.41 7.26
CA VAL A 141 0.76 -11.37 6.54
C VAL A 141 1.08 -12.82 6.90
N THR A 142 1.69 -13.04 8.07
CA THR A 142 2.20 -14.34 8.50
C THR A 142 1.13 -15.43 8.43
N LEU A 143 -0.07 -15.18 8.96
CA LEU A 143 -1.16 -16.16 8.95
C LEU A 143 -1.62 -16.50 7.54
N ASN A 144 -1.67 -15.50 6.65
CA ASN A 144 -2.06 -15.69 5.26
C ASN A 144 -0.99 -16.48 4.49
N VAL A 145 0.29 -16.12 4.64
CA VAL A 145 1.40 -16.84 3.99
C VAL A 145 1.49 -18.29 4.45
N ARG A 146 1.21 -18.57 5.72
CA ARG A 146 1.16 -19.96 6.23
C ARG A 146 0.11 -20.85 5.55
N THR A 147 -0.86 -20.27 4.84
CA THR A 147 -1.84 -21.04 4.05
C THR A 147 -1.33 -21.41 2.66
N ILE A 148 -0.22 -20.83 2.20
CA ILE A 148 0.38 -21.13 0.91
C ILE A 148 1.23 -22.39 1.04
N ASP A 149 0.85 -23.46 0.36
CA ASP A 149 1.49 -24.76 0.50
C ASP A 149 2.96 -24.77 0.03
N ALA A 150 3.31 -23.93 -0.93
CA ALA A 150 4.67 -23.77 -1.41
C ALA A 150 5.63 -23.15 -0.38
N VAL A 151 5.12 -22.46 0.66
CA VAL A 151 5.95 -21.82 1.67
C VAL A 151 6.23 -22.78 2.82
N PRO A 152 7.49 -23.29 2.99
CA PRO A 152 7.80 -24.21 4.06
C PRO A 152 7.67 -23.54 5.43
N GLN A 153 6.91 -24.13 6.34
CA GLN A 153 6.80 -23.67 7.73
C GLN A 153 8.10 -23.95 8.51
N ARG A 154 8.91 -24.87 8.00
CA ARG A 154 10.23 -25.19 8.50
C ARG A 154 11.15 -25.52 7.34
N LEU A 155 12.35 -24.95 7.37
CA LEU A 155 13.40 -25.25 6.40
C LEU A 155 13.87 -26.70 6.56
N ALA A 156 14.08 -27.38 5.46
CA ALA A 156 14.57 -28.77 5.45
C ALA A 156 16.08 -28.83 5.78
N GLY A 157 16.53 -29.96 6.33
CA GLY A 157 17.94 -30.19 6.70
C GLY A 157 18.30 -29.58 8.07
N ASP A 158 19.61 -29.64 8.43
CA ASP A 158 20.10 -29.28 9.76
C ASP A 158 21.04 -28.07 9.77
N HIS A 159 21.39 -27.53 8.60
CA HIS A 159 22.34 -26.42 8.46
C HIS A 159 21.63 -25.15 7.97
N HIS A 160 20.98 -24.47 8.90
CA HIS A 160 20.34 -23.20 8.62
C HIS A 160 21.03 -22.05 9.34
N PRO A 161 20.92 -20.80 8.85
CA PRO A 161 21.27 -19.62 9.63
C PRO A 161 20.44 -19.56 10.93
N ALA A 162 20.99 -18.94 11.97
CA ALA A 162 20.24 -18.62 13.17
C ALA A 162 19.02 -17.73 12.82
N SER A 163 19.18 -16.79 11.86
CA SER A 163 18.06 -16.13 11.25
C SER A 163 18.32 -15.75 9.79
N ILE A 164 17.25 -15.76 8.97
CA ILE A 164 17.31 -15.37 7.57
C ILE A 164 15.99 -14.74 7.11
N GLU A 165 16.08 -13.61 6.39
CA GLU A 165 15.00 -13.05 5.62
C GLU A 165 15.04 -13.59 4.19
N VAL A 166 14.09 -14.45 3.80
CA VAL A 166 13.94 -14.92 2.42
C VAL A 166 12.96 -14.00 1.70
N ARG A 167 13.36 -13.50 0.54
CA ARG A 167 12.55 -12.62 -0.31
C ARG A 167 12.01 -13.37 -1.49
N GLY A 168 10.72 -13.24 -1.73
CA GLY A 168 10.02 -13.90 -2.82
C GLY A 168 8.86 -13.09 -3.35
N GLU A 169 8.25 -13.61 -4.40
CA GLU A 169 7.06 -13.06 -5.02
C GLU A 169 5.92 -14.07 -4.86
N VAL A 170 4.79 -13.64 -4.27
CA VAL A 170 3.55 -14.42 -4.22
C VAL A 170 2.72 -14.08 -5.45
N PHE A 171 2.24 -15.09 -6.14
CA PHE A 171 1.50 -14.94 -7.38
C PHE A 171 0.34 -15.93 -7.50
N PHE A 172 -0.54 -15.72 -8.47
CA PHE A 172 -1.48 -16.73 -8.93
C PHE A 172 -0.87 -17.48 -10.12
N PRO A 173 -0.76 -18.82 -10.07
CA PRO A 173 -0.59 -19.61 -11.27
C PRO A 173 -1.71 -19.30 -12.28
N VAL A 174 -1.38 -19.14 -13.56
CA VAL A 174 -2.34 -18.73 -14.61
C VAL A 174 -3.55 -19.65 -14.64
N ALA A 175 -3.33 -20.97 -14.64
CA ALA A 175 -4.41 -21.94 -14.65
C ALA A 175 -5.33 -21.86 -13.42
N ALA A 176 -4.76 -21.64 -12.21
CA ALA A 176 -5.53 -21.47 -10.99
C ALA A 176 -6.35 -20.17 -10.97
N PHE A 177 -5.82 -19.12 -11.56
CA PHE A 177 -6.54 -17.86 -11.73
C PHE A 177 -7.74 -17.98 -12.66
N GLU A 178 -7.58 -18.68 -13.79
CA GLU A 178 -8.66 -18.97 -14.75
C GLU A 178 -9.77 -19.81 -14.09
N GLU A 179 -9.41 -20.85 -13.35
CA GLU A 179 -10.36 -21.71 -12.64
C GLU A 179 -11.15 -20.91 -11.58
N LEU A 180 -10.45 -20.08 -10.81
CA LEU A 180 -11.09 -19.19 -9.83
C LEU A 180 -12.10 -18.26 -10.51
N ASN A 181 -11.74 -17.63 -11.61
CA ASN A 181 -12.63 -16.73 -12.36
C ASN A 181 -13.84 -17.48 -12.93
N ALA A 182 -13.63 -18.67 -13.49
CA ALA A 182 -14.73 -19.51 -13.95
C ALA A 182 -15.72 -19.85 -12.82
N SER A 183 -15.21 -20.17 -11.62
CA SER A 183 -16.03 -20.45 -10.43
C SER A 183 -16.83 -19.22 -9.96
N LEU A 184 -16.22 -18.02 -10.01
CA LEU A 184 -16.90 -16.78 -9.64
C LEU A 184 -18.03 -16.46 -10.62
N VAL A 185 -17.79 -16.59 -11.92
CA VAL A 185 -18.80 -16.40 -12.96
C VAL A 185 -19.96 -17.39 -12.78
N ALA A 186 -19.66 -18.68 -12.54
CA ALA A 186 -20.68 -19.69 -12.27
C ALA A 186 -21.53 -19.38 -11.02
N ALA A 187 -20.93 -18.73 -10.03
CA ALA A 187 -21.60 -18.27 -8.82
C ALA A 187 -22.32 -16.89 -9.00
N GLY A 188 -22.37 -16.34 -10.22
CA GLY A 188 -22.97 -15.02 -10.51
C GLY A 188 -22.20 -13.85 -9.93
N LYS A 189 -20.92 -14.03 -9.61
CA LYS A 189 -20.01 -12.99 -9.10
C LYS A 189 -19.15 -12.44 -10.23
N ALA A 190 -18.66 -11.21 -10.08
CA ALA A 190 -17.72 -10.63 -11.01
C ALA A 190 -16.35 -11.35 -10.93
N PRO A 191 -15.74 -11.72 -12.07
CA PRO A 191 -14.40 -12.27 -12.08
C PRO A 191 -13.36 -11.22 -11.66
N PHE A 192 -12.21 -11.68 -11.20
CA PHE A 192 -11.06 -10.81 -10.97
C PHE A 192 -10.47 -10.33 -12.30
N ALA A 193 -10.01 -9.09 -12.32
CA ALA A 193 -9.53 -8.47 -13.55
C ALA A 193 -8.08 -8.82 -13.90
N ASN A 194 -7.23 -9.18 -12.91
CA ASN A 194 -5.79 -9.31 -13.11
C ASN A 194 -5.19 -10.28 -12.06
N PRO A 195 -4.32 -11.24 -12.46
CA PRO A 195 -3.70 -12.20 -11.53
C PRO A 195 -2.89 -11.53 -10.42
N ARG A 196 -2.04 -10.52 -10.74
CA ARG A 196 -1.23 -9.79 -9.77
C ARG A 196 -2.06 -9.10 -8.70
N ASN A 197 -3.04 -8.28 -9.11
CA ASN A 197 -3.90 -7.56 -8.16
C ASN A 197 -4.75 -8.52 -7.33
N SER A 198 -5.16 -9.63 -7.92
CA SER A 198 -5.91 -10.69 -7.24
C SER A 198 -5.06 -11.43 -6.23
N ALA A 199 -3.79 -11.71 -6.55
CA ALA A 199 -2.83 -12.30 -5.61
C ALA A 199 -2.60 -11.34 -4.43
N ALA A 200 -2.34 -10.05 -4.70
CA ALA A 200 -2.18 -9.03 -3.66
C ALA A 200 -3.43 -8.90 -2.79
N GLY A 201 -4.61 -8.86 -3.39
CA GLY A 201 -5.88 -8.81 -2.67
C GLY A 201 -6.19 -10.08 -1.89
N SER A 202 -5.83 -11.24 -2.40
CA SER A 202 -6.02 -12.54 -1.73
C SER A 202 -5.06 -12.74 -0.57
N LEU A 203 -3.80 -12.33 -0.71
CA LEU A 203 -2.82 -12.42 0.38
C LEU A 203 -3.13 -11.45 1.53
N ARG A 204 -3.76 -10.30 1.24
CA ARG A 204 -4.09 -9.25 2.20
C ARG A 204 -5.55 -9.35 2.69
N GLN A 205 -6.10 -10.56 2.81
CA GLN A 205 -7.41 -10.80 3.42
C GLN A 205 -7.28 -10.77 4.95
N LYS A 206 -8.16 -10.07 5.62
CA LYS A 206 -8.18 -10.02 7.10
C LYS A 206 -8.51 -11.39 7.70
N ASP A 207 -9.30 -12.20 7.01
CA ASP A 207 -9.57 -13.59 7.36
C ASP A 207 -8.65 -14.53 6.55
N PRO A 208 -7.65 -15.18 7.16
CA PRO A 208 -6.71 -16.06 6.47
C PRO A 208 -7.38 -17.29 5.82
N ARG A 209 -8.61 -17.66 6.25
CA ARG A 209 -9.39 -18.75 5.61
C ARG A 209 -9.75 -18.39 4.16
N VAL A 210 -9.97 -17.10 3.87
CA VAL A 210 -10.21 -16.65 2.50
C VAL A 210 -8.95 -16.85 1.65
N THR A 211 -7.77 -16.56 2.21
CA THR A 211 -6.48 -16.82 1.55
C THR A 211 -6.26 -18.32 1.34
N ALA A 212 -6.57 -19.16 2.35
CA ALA A 212 -6.46 -20.62 2.27
C ALA A 212 -7.30 -21.22 1.12
N GLY A 213 -8.44 -20.61 0.80
CA GLY A 213 -9.28 -20.99 -0.35
C GLY A 213 -8.76 -20.45 -1.70
N ARG A 214 -7.56 -19.88 -1.76
CA ARG A 214 -6.92 -19.36 -2.98
C ARG A 214 -5.68 -20.16 -3.29
N ALA A 215 -5.59 -20.69 -4.50
CA ALA A 215 -4.41 -21.44 -4.96
C ALA A 215 -3.25 -20.46 -5.30
N LEU A 216 -2.74 -19.75 -4.27
CA LEU A 216 -1.57 -18.90 -4.41
C LEU A 216 -0.30 -19.74 -4.39
N ASP A 217 0.73 -19.26 -5.07
CA ASP A 217 2.06 -19.85 -5.07
C ASP A 217 3.12 -18.78 -4.78
N MET A 218 4.37 -19.19 -4.52
CA MET A 218 5.47 -18.30 -4.19
C MET A 218 6.79 -18.82 -4.75
N LEU A 219 7.60 -17.93 -5.31
CA LEU A 219 8.97 -18.22 -5.71
C LEU A 219 9.93 -17.24 -5.05
N ALA A 220 11.00 -17.77 -4.44
CA ALA A 220 12.05 -16.96 -3.84
C ALA A 220 13.02 -16.45 -4.91
N HIS A 221 13.42 -15.17 -4.78
CA HIS A 221 14.33 -14.51 -5.69
C HIS A 221 15.55 -13.87 -4.99
N GLY A 222 15.67 -14.01 -3.68
CA GLY A 222 16.81 -13.45 -2.94
C GLY A 222 16.63 -13.56 -1.43
N VAL A 223 17.55 -12.93 -0.73
CA VAL A 223 17.54 -12.83 0.73
C VAL A 223 17.78 -11.39 1.18
N GLY A 224 17.34 -11.09 2.40
CA GLY A 224 17.69 -9.88 3.12
C GLY A 224 18.76 -10.14 4.15
N ALA A 225 18.50 -9.75 5.41
CA ALA A 225 19.42 -9.99 6.52
C ALA A 225 19.61 -11.50 6.77
N VAL A 226 20.86 -11.92 6.94
CA VAL A 226 21.25 -13.31 7.26
C VAL A 226 22.20 -13.29 8.42
N ASP A 227 21.86 -14.00 9.49
CA ASP A 227 22.72 -14.25 10.64
C ASP A 227 23.04 -15.75 10.72
N TRP A 228 24.30 -16.09 10.49
CA TRP A 228 24.77 -17.48 10.56
C TRP A 228 25.16 -17.93 11.97
N GLY A 229 25.11 -17.01 12.95
CA GLY A 229 25.63 -17.25 14.29
C GLY A 229 27.15 -17.44 14.31
N PRO A 230 27.70 -18.05 15.39
CA PRO A 230 29.14 -18.16 15.59
C PRO A 230 29.91 -18.98 14.52
N GLY A 231 29.20 -19.84 13.76
CA GLY A 231 29.81 -20.69 12.73
C GLY A 231 30.14 -19.97 11.42
N GLY A 232 29.57 -18.79 11.20
CA GLY A 232 29.68 -18.05 9.94
C GLY A 232 29.05 -18.77 8.74
N PRO A 233 29.02 -18.13 7.57
CA PRO A 233 28.43 -18.69 6.35
C PRO A 233 29.28 -19.87 5.83
N PRO A 234 28.66 -20.88 5.20
CA PRO A 234 29.37 -21.93 4.49
C PRO A 234 30.18 -21.35 3.31
N ALA A 235 31.34 -22.00 2.97
CA ALA A 235 32.23 -21.48 1.93
C ALA A 235 31.53 -21.28 0.56
N GLN A 236 30.53 -22.09 0.23
CA GLN A 236 29.75 -22.00 -0.98
C GLN A 236 28.77 -20.82 -0.97
N TRP A 237 28.56 -20.11 0.15
CA TRP A 237 27.70 -18.93 0.25
C TRP A 237 28.37 -17.68 -0.33
N SER A 238 28.72 -17.73 -1.62
CA SER A 238 29.52 -16.70 -2.29
C SER A 238 28.87 -16.15 -3.57
N ARG A 239 27.80 -16.81 -4.06
CA ARG A 239 27.16 -16.48 -5.33
C ARG A 239 25.64 -16.51 -5.21
N GLN A 240 24.97 -15.74 -6.06
CA GLN A 240 23.50 -15.74 -6.20
C GLN A 240 22.96 -17.11 -6.62
N SER A 241 23.65 -17.78 -7.56
CA SER A 241 23.32 -19.14 -7.98
C SER A 241 23.40 -20.16 -6.84
N HIS A 242 24.44 -20.09 -6.03
CA HIS A 242 24.59 -20.97 -4.85
C HIS A 242 23.50 -20.71 -3.80
N LEU A 243 23.08 -19.46 -3.64
CA LEU A 243 21.93 -19.11 -2.80
C LEU A 243 20.67 -19.86 -3.25
N TYR A 244 20.38 -19.85 -4.56
CA TYR A 244 19.21 -20.54 -5.09
C TYR A 244 19.26 -22.06 -4.88
N ASP A 245 20.44 -22.67 -5.05
CA ASP A 245 20.64 -24.08 -4.76
C ASP A 245 20.40 -24.40 -3.29
N GLN A 246 20.87 -23.52 -2.41
CA GLN A 246 20.66 -23.67 -0.97
C GLN A 246 19.18 -23.48 -0.57
N LEU A 247 18.47 -22.50 -1.14
CA LEU A 247 17.05 -22.32 -0.90
C LEU A 247 16.26 -23.56 -1.34
N ARG A 248 16.55 -24.13 -2.51
CA ARG A 248 15.95 -25.41 -2.96
C ARG A 248 16.23 -26.55 -1.99
N ALA A 249 17.46 -26.66 -1.50
CA ALA A 249 17.85 -27.68 -0.52
C ALA A 249 17.08 -27.52 0.81
N TRP A 250 16.73 -26.30 1.18
CA TRP A 250 15.88 -26.01 2.35
C TRP A 250 14.37 -26.17 2.09
N GLY A 251 13.98 -26.54 0.87
CA GLY A 251 12.58 -26.71 0.47
C GLY A 251 11.86 -25.41 0.12
N VAL A 252 12.60 -24.29 0.00
CA VAL A 252 12.02 -23.01 -0.47
C VAL A 252 12.01 -23.02 -2.01
N PRO A 253 10.85 -22.82 -2.65
CA PRO A 253 10.75 -22.86 -4.11
C PRO A 253 11.47 -21.67 -4.75
N VAL A 254 12.21 -21.98 -5.81
CA VAL A 254 12.96 -21.02 -6.65
C VAL A 254 12.62 -21.31 -8.10
N SER A 255 12.52 -20.30 -8.93
CA SER A 255 12.17 -20.45 -10.35
C SER A 255 13.08 -21.50 -11.05
N PRO A 256 12.48 -22.46 -11.78
CA PRO A 256 13.25 -23.39 -12.60
C PRO A 256 13.84 -22.72 -13.84
N HIS A 257 13.40 -21.52 -14.18
CA HIS A 257 13.83 -20.78 -15.37
C HIS A 257 15.04 -19.88 -15.15
N THR A 258 15.62 -19.89 -13.92
CA THR A 258 16.83 -19.13 -13.61
C THR A 258 18.04 -19.76 -14.31
N ARG A 259 18.85 -18.92 -14.98
CA ARG A 259 20.07 -19.30 -15.68
C ARG A 259 21.27 -18.49 -15.20
N VAL A 260 22.44 -19.11 -15.16
CA VAL A 260 23.73 -18.41 -14.99
C VAL A 260 24.32 -18.24 -16.37
N VAL A 261 24.70 -17.02 -16.72
CA VAL A 261 25.24 -16.65 -18.04
C VAL A 261 26.52 -15.81 -17.86
N ASP A 262 27.45 -15.95 -18.81
CA ASP A 262 28.75 -15.29 -18.77
C ASP A 262 28.92 -14.23 -19.89
N THR A 263 27.90 -14.05 -20.74
CA THR A 263 27.96 -13.14 -21.88
C THR A 263 26.67 -12.33 -22.03
N GLU A 264 26.79 -11.10 -22.56
CA GLU A 264 25.63 -10.27 -22.90
C GLU A 264 24.71 -10.96 -23.92
N ALA A 265 25.28 -11.63 -24.92
CA ALA A 265 24.50 -12.35 -25.93
C ALA A 265 23.60 -13.43 -25.33
N ALA A 266 24.04 -14.12 -24.27
CA ALA A 266 23.21 -15.11 -23.58
C ALA A 266 22.09 -14.46 -22.75
N VAL A 267 22.28 -13.23 -22.25
CA VAL A 267 21.20 -12.44 -21.62
C VAL A 267 20.17 -12.03 -22.68
N GLU A 268 20.63 -11.51 -23.83
CA GLU A 268 19.78 -11.11 -24.94
C GLU A 268 18.97 -12.30 -25.48
N GLU A 269 19.60 -13.48 -25.66
CA GLU A 269 18.91 -14.71 -26.07
C GLU A 269 17.75 -15.07 -25.10
N MET A 270 17.96 -14.93 -23.80
CA MET A 270 16.92 -15.20 -22.81
C MET A 270 15.79 -14.16 -22.89
N ILE A 271 16.13 -12.89 -23.10
CA ILE A 271 15.16 -11.81 -23.29
C ILE A 271 14.30 -12.11 -24.53
N ASP A 272 14.91 -12.40 -25.67
CA ASP A 272 14.21 -12.67 -26.92
C ASP A 272 13.34 -13.93 -26.81
N HIS A 273 13.87 -15.00 -26.20
CA HIS A 273 13.12 -16.23 -25.99
C HIS A 273 11.82 -15.98 -25.22
N TYR A 274 11.88 -15.27 -24.09
CA TYR A 274 10.68 -15.03 -23.29
C TYR A 274 9.83 -13.85 -23.79
N ALA A 275 10.35 -13.00 -24.67
CA ALA A 275 9.50 -12.06 -25.40
C ALA A 275 8.48 -12.79 -26.28
N GLU A 276 8.89 -13.89 -26.94
CA GLU A 276 8.03 -14.72 -27.79
C GLU A 276 7.18 -15.72 -26.95
N HIS A 277 7.71 -16.21 -25.82
CA HIS A 277 7.11 -17.25 -24.99
C HIS A 277 6.59 -16.74 -23.65
N ARG A 278 6.20 -15.46 -23.59
CA ARG A 278 5.78 -14.77 -22.36
C ARG A 278 4.66 -15.49 -21.60
N HIS A 279 3.74 -16.13 -22.33
CA HIS A 279 2.58 -16.84 -21.77
C HIS A 279 2.77 -18.36 -21.69
N ALA A 280 3.98 -18.87 -21.94
CA ALA A 280 4.28 -20.31 -21.87
C ALA A 280 4.77 -20.77 -20.50
N VAL A 281 4.80 -19.88 -19.52
CA VAL A 281 5.21 -20.17 -18.14
C VAL A 281 3.99 -20.19 -17.20
N GLU A 282 4.17 -20.78 -16.03
CA GLU A 282 3.10 -20.99 -15.05
C GLU A 282 2.56 -19.71 -14.38
N HIS A 283 3.26 -18.58 -14.54
CA HIS A 283 2.89 -17.29 -13.97
C HIS A 283 3.07 -16.16 -14.99
N GLU A 284 2.42 -15.03 -14.77
CA GLU A 284 2.65 -13.84 -15.56
C GLU A 284 4.04 -13.24 -15.28
N ILE A 285 4.67 -12.70 -16.33
CA ILE A 285 5.96 -12.02 -16.26
C ILE A 285 5.89 -10.66 -16.94
N ASP A 286 6.60 -9.67 -16.39
CA ASP A 286 6.72 -8.33 -16.97
C ASP A 286 8.14 -8.04 -17.51
N GLY A 287 9.06 -9.02 -17.42
CA GLY A 287 10.44 -8.84 -17.88
C GLY A 287 11.40 -9.94 -17.45
N ILE A 288 12.69 -9.61 -17.52
CA ILE A 288 13.81 -10.43 -17.05
C ILE A 288 14.60 -9.63 -16.01
N VAL A 289 14.96 -10.27 -14.89
CA VAL A 289 15.87 -9.67 -13.92
C VAL A 289 17.28 -10.23 -14.13
N VAL A 290 18.23 -9.33 -14.27
CA VAL A 290 19.67 -9.67 -14.41
C VAL A 290 20.38 -9.23 -13.16
N LYS A 291 21.14 -10.15 -12.53
CA LYS A 291 21.91 -9.89 -11.30
C LYS A 291 23.35 -10.36 -11.46
N VAL A 292 24.28 -9.62 -10.91
CA VAL A 292 25.67 -10.09 -10.78
C VAL A 292 25.69 -11.33 -9.88
N ASP A 293 26.30 -12.43 -10.31
CA ASP A 293 26.28 -13.70 -9.56
C ASP A 293 27.19 -13.69 -8.32
N ASP A 294 28.28 -12.92 -8.33
CA ASP A 294 29.29 -12.85 -7.25
C ASP A 294 28.87 -11.88 -6.13
N PHE A 295 28.71 -12.37 -4.90
CA PHE A 295 28.33 -11.55 -3.74
C PHE A 295 29.41 -10.54 -3.31
N ALA A 296 30.69 -10.82 -3.53
CA ALA A 296 31.74 -9.86 -3.22
C ALA A 296 31.67 -8.67 -4.15
N LEU A 297 31.41 -8.92 -5.44
CA LEU A 297 31.20 -7.87 -6.43
C LEU A 297 29.86 -7.11 -6.20
N GLN A 298 28.79 -7.81 -5.79
CA GLN A 298 27.54 -7.14 -5.40
C GLN A 298 27.76 -6.12 -4.26
N ARG A 299 28.54 -6.50 -3.24
CA ARG A 299 28.90 -5.59 -2.12
C ARG A 299 29.77 -4.42 -2.60
N GLN A 300 30.72 -4.66 -3.51
CA GLN A 300 31.56 -3.61 -4.08
C GLN A 300 30.73 -2.59 -4.89
N LEU A 301 29.80 -3.05 -5.72
CA LEU A 301 28.90 -2.19 -6.52
C LEU A 301 27.93 -1.42 -5.63
N GLY A 302 27.49 -2.03 -4.51
CA GLY A 302 26.60 -1.41 -3.54
C GLY A 302 25.21 -1.12 -4.09
N SER A 303 24.53 -0.20 -3.42
CA SER A 303 23.15 0.17 -3.73
C SER A 303 22.97 1.70 -3.65
N THR A 304 21.94 2.20 -4.34
CA THR A 304 21.38 3.52 -4.09
C THR A 304 20.37 3.45 -2.92
N SER A 305 19.77 4.55 -2.56
CA SER A 305 18.66 4.55 -1.59
C SER A 305 17.42 3.76 -2.09
N ARG A 306 17.29 3.56 -3.39
CA ARG A 306 16.14 2.95 -4.05
C ARG A 306 16.42 1.55 -4.57
N ALA A 307 17.57 1.31 -5.21
CA ALA A 307 17.85 0.08 -5.96
C ALA A 307 19.31 -0.36 -5.82
N PRO A 308 19.60 -1.68 -5.90
CA PRO A 308 20.95 -2.21 -6.00
C PRO A 308 21.56 -1.85 -7.37
N ARG A 309 22.88 -1.57 -7.42
CA ARG A 309 23.59 -1.31 -8.68
C ARG A 309 23.99 -2.59 -9.40
N TRP A 310 23.95 -3.71 -8.71
CA TRP A 310 24.33 -5.03 -9.19
C TRP A 310 23.17 -5.85 -9.77
N ALA A 311 21.97 -5.26 -9.82
CA ALA A 311 20.80 -5.88 -10.41
C ALA A 311 20.01 -4.84 -11.23
N VAL A 312 19.38 -5.31 -12.30
CA VAL A 312 18.54 -4.50 -13.20
C VAL A 312 17.37 -5.34 -13.69
N ALA A 313 16.22 -4.72 -13.91
CA ALA A 313 15.06 -5.34 -14.53
C ALA A 313 14.93 -4.86 -15.99
N TYR A 314 15.10 -5.77 -16.93
CA TYR A 314 14.70 -5.53 -18.32
C TYR A 314 13.21 -5.74 -18.43
N LYS A 315 12.47 -4.70 -18.80
CA LYS A 315 11.01 -4.76 -18.96
C LYS A 315 10.62 -4.90 -20.42
N TYR A 316 9.73 -5.86 -20.67
CA TYR A 316 9.14 -5.98 -22.00
C TYR A 316 8.31 -4.76 -22.35
N PRO A 317 8.23 -4.39 -23.65
CA PRO A 317 7.27 -3.40 -24.09
C PRO A 317 5.86 -3.80 -23.62
N PRO A 318 5.06 -2.85 -23.14
CA PRO A 318 3.67 -3.14 -22.78
C PRO A 318 2.91 -3.66 -23.99
N GLU A 319 2.04 -4.64 -23.75
CA GLU A 319 1.14 -5.17 -24.79
C GLU A 319 0.21 -4.04 -25.27
N GLU A 320 0.12 -3.87 -26.59
CA GLU A 320 -0.76 -2.91 -27.24
C GLU A 320 -1.86 -3.65 -28.02
N VAL A 321 -3.10 -3.24 -27.81
CA VAL A 321 -4.27 -3.80 -28.48
C VAL A 321 -5.14 -2.70 -29.07
N ASN A 322 -5.88 -3.01 -30.12
CA ASN A 322 -6.82 -2.08 -30.73
C ASN A 322 -8.24 -2.32 -30.18
N THR A 323 -8.94 -1.23 -29.85
CA THR A 323 -10.35 -1.27 -29.45
C THR A 323 -11.09 -0.01 -29.91
N ARG A 324 -12.44 -0.09 -30.03
CA ARG A 324 -13.25 1.05 -30.43
C ARG A 324 -13.55 1.97 -29.26
N LEU A 325 -13.28 3.26 -29.40
CA LEU A 325 -13.58 4.30 -28.45
C LEU A 325 -15.04 4.74 -28.61
N LEU A 326 -15.90 4.33 -27.69
CA LEU A 326 -17.33 4.58 -27.73
C LEU A 326 -17.69 6.00 -27.28
N ASP A 327 -16.96 6.52 -26.25
CA ASP A 327 -17.22 7.83 -25.68
C ASP A 327 -15.97 8.37 -24.93
N ILE A 328 -15.91 9.69 -24.72
CA ILE A 328 -14.96 10.31 -23.78
C ILE A 328 -15.76 11.02 -22.72
N ARG A 329 -15.60 10.60 -21.49
CA ARG A 329 -16.26 11.17 -20.30
C ARG A 329 -15.25 11.83 -19.40
N VAL A 330 -15.76 12.58 -18.41
CA VAL A 330 -14.91 13.23 -17.42
C VAL A 330 -15.25 12.74 -16.00
N HIS A 331 -14.23 12.62 -15.17
CA HIS A 331 -14.34 12.31 -13.76
C HIS A 331 -13.84 13.49 -12.92
N VAL A 332 -14.48 13.76 -11.78
CA VAL A 332 -14.11 14.82 -10.86
C VAL A 332 -13.51 14.21 -9.60
N GLY A 333 -12.21 14.28 -9.48
CA GLY A 333 -11.48 13.73 -8.33
C GLY A 333 -11.64 14.56 -7.05
N ARG A 334 -11.16 14.05 -5.93
CA ARG A 334 -11.30 14.63 -4.58
C ARG A 334 -10.78 16.07 -4.44
N THR A 335 -9.82 16.49 -5.28
CA THR A 335 -9.25 17.84 -5.30
C THR A 335 -9.87 18.73 -6.38
N GLY A 336 -11.00 18.32 -6.94
CA GLY A 336 -11.72 19.03 -7.99
C GLY A 336 -11.15 18.87 -9.40
N ARG A 337 -10.02 18.20 -9.61
CA ARG A 337 -9.45 17.98 -10.94
C ARG A 337 -10.42 17.20 -11.81
N VAL A 338 -10.69 17.72 -13.00
CA VAL A 338 -11.60 17.12 -13.98
C VAL A 338 -10.76 16.43 -15.05
N THR A 339 -10.79 15.09 -15.02
CA THR A 339 -9.92 14.24 -15.85
C THR A 339 -10.74 13.52 -16.90
N PRO A 340 -10.45 13.70 -18.22
CA PRO A 340 -11.09 12.91 -19.26
C PRO A 340 -10.58 11.48 -19.28
N TYR A 341 -11.49 10.55 -19.57
CA TYR A 341 -11.18 9.13 -19.80
C TYR A 341 -12.03 8.58 -20.94
N GLY A 342 -11.44 7.66 -21.71
CA GLY A 342 -12.14 6.96 -22.77
C GLY A 342 -12.97 5.79 -22.24
N VAL A 343 -14.18 5.63 -22.76
CA VAL A 343 -15.03 4.45 -22.62
C VAL A 343 -14.95 3.67 -23.94
N MET A 344 -14.56 2.40 -23.87
CA MET A 344 -14.21 1.60 -25.02
C MET A 344 -15.01 0.29 -25.04
N GLU A 345 -15.04 -0.36 -26.19
CA GLU A 345 -15.42 -1.76 -26.25
C GLU A 345 -14.47 -2.58 -25.38
N PRO A 346 -15.01 -3.49 -24.54
CA PRO A 346 -14.14 -4.30 -23.66
C PRO A 346 -13.15 -5.14 -24.47
N VAL A 347 -11.88 -5.04 -24.14
CA VAL A 347 -10.79 -5.77 -24.79
C VAL A 347 -9.83 -6.35 -23.74
N LEU A 348 -9.31 -7.55 -24.01
CA LEU A 348 -8.29 -8.19 -23.18
C LEU A 348 -6.93 -7.57 -23.50
N VAL A 349 -6.20 -7.11 -22.48
CA VAL A 349 -4.84 -6.59 -22.58
C VAL A 349 -4.06 -6.89 -21.31
N ALA A 350 -2.88 -7.46 -21.42
CA ALA A 350 -2.03 -7.87 -20.33
C ALA A 350 -2.84 -8.55 -19.19
N GLY A 351 -3.52 -9.65 -19.52
CA GLY A 351 -4.27 -10.51 -18.59
C GLY A 351 -5.52 -9.89 -17.96
N SER A 352 -6.02 -8.72 -18.40
CA SER A 352 -7.27 -8.17 -17.89
C SER A 352 -8.14 -7.54 -18.98
N THR A 353 -9.47 -7.62 -18.78
CA THR A 353 -10.43 -6.94 -19.67
C THR A 353 -10.55 -5.47 -19.28
N VAL A 354 -10.23 -4.59 -20.22
CA VAL A 354 -10.25 -3.13 -20.07
C VAL A 354 -11.37 -2.55 -20.93
N SER A 355 -12.21 -1.70 -20.32
CA SER A 355 -13.27 -0.93 -20.98
C SER A 355 -13.18 0.57 -20.75
N MET A 356 -12.25 1.01 -19.90
CA MET A 356 -11.99 2.42 -19.63
C MET A 356 -10.50 2.68 -19.49
N ALA A 357 -10.02 3.82 -20.03
CA ALA A 357 -8.63 4.22 -19.95
C ALA A 357 -8.48 5.72 -19.80
N THR A 358 -7.43 6.16 -19.09
CA THR A 358 -7.18 7.58 -18.88
C THR A 358 -6.75 8.30 -20.16
N LEU A 359 -7.16 9.56 -20.26
CA LEU A 359 -6.68 10.53 -21.26
C LEU A 359 -6.00 11.73 -20.61
N HIS A 360 -5.72 11.62 -19.30
CA HIS A 360 -4.96 12.56 -18.45
C HIS A 360 -5.54 13.98 -18.37
N ASN A 361 -5.67 14.70 -19.48
CA ASN A 361 -6.24 16.05 -19.56
C ASN A 361 -6.69 16.40 -20.99
N ALA A 362 -7.41 17.51 -21.16
CA ALA A 362 -7.93 17.93 -22.44
C ALA A 362 -6.83 18.24 -23.49
N ASN A 363 -5.65 18.67 -23.05
CA ASN A 363 -4.52 18.95 -23.95
C ASN A 363 -3.97 17.64 -24.54
N GLU A 364 -3.91 16.57 -23.71
CA GLU A 364 -3.49 15.24 -24.16
C GLU A 364 -4.47 14.65 -25.17
N VAL A 365 -5.78 14.81 -24.96
CA VAL A 365 -6.79 14.39 -25.96
C VAL A 365 -6.52 15.05 -27.30
N ARG A 366 -6.29 16.38 -27.30
CA ARG A 366 -5.99 17.14 -28.52
C ARG A 366 -4.64 16.77 -29.13
N ARG A 367 -3.60 16.64 -28.30
CA ARG A 367 -2.25 16.27 -28.74
C ARG A 367 -2.23 14.89 -29.40
N LYS A 368 -2.92 13.93 -28.82
CA LYS A 368 -3.06 12.56 -29.36
C LYS A 368 -3.96 12.53 -30.59
N GLY A 369 -4.79 13.54 -30.82
CA GLY A 369 -5.71 13.63 -31.96
C GLY A 369 -6.83 12.60 -31.91
N VAL A 370 -7.21 12.16 -30.72
CA VAL A 370 -8.23 11.12 -30.50
C VAL A 370 -9.63 11.71 -30.64
N LEU A 371 -10.48 11.05 -31.43
CA LEU A 371 -11.89 11.38 -31.63
C LEU A 371 -12.79 10.27 -31.05
N ILE A 372 -13.98 10.64 -30.57
CA ILE A 372 -14.99 9.66 -30.18
C ILE A 372 -15.46 8.92 -31.43
N GLY A 373 -15.42 7.60 -31.40
CA GLY A 373 -15.67 6.73 -32.54
C GLY A 373 -14.40 6.16 -33.20
N ASP A 374 -13.19 6.65 -32.83
CA ASP A 374 -11.94 6.07 -33.30
C ASP A 374 -11.76 4.62 -32.88
N THR A 375 -11.06 3.86 -33.70
CA THR A 375 -10.30 2.71 -33.23
C THR A 375 -9.02 3.26 -32.59
N VAL A 376 -8.76 2.91 -31.34
CA VAL A 376 -7.62 3.41 -30.56
C VAL A 376 -6.67 2.29 -30.17
N VAL A 377 -5.39 2.60 -30.10
CA VAL A 377 -4.35 1.74 -29.52
C VAL A 377 -4.39 1.94 -28.00
N LEU A 378 -4.63 0.86 -27.30
CA LEU A 378 -4.68 0.78 -25.84
C LEU A 378 -3.49 -0.02 -25.31
N ARG A 379 -2.85 0.46 -24.26
CA ARG A 379 -1.86 -0.29 -23.49
C ARG A 379 -2.04 -0.08 -22.00
N LYS A 380 -1.33 -0.86 -21.18
CA LYS A 380 -1.19 -0.62 -19.76
C LYS A 380 0.18 -0.01 -19.46
N ALA A 381 0.21 1.26 -19.05
CA ALA A 381 1.43 1.93 -18.62
C ALA A 381 1.97 1.27 -17.32
N GLY A 382 3.22 0.78 -17.39
CA GLY A 382 3.85 0.05 -16.28
C GLY A 382 3.09 -1.23 -15.90
N ASP A 383 2.42 -1.86 -16.85
CA ASP A 383 1.55 -3.04 -16.72
C ASP A 383 0.37 -2.88 -15.73
N VAL A 384 0.05 -1.65 -15.32
CA VAL A 384 -0.97 -1.37 -14.30
C VAL A 384 -2.09 -0.47 -14.80
N ILE A 385 -1.76 0.72 -15.35
CA ILE A 385 -2.76 1.77 -15.66
C ILE A 385 -3.10 1.75 -17.15
N PRO A 386 -4.36 1.47 -17.53
CA PRO A 386 -4.77 1.56 -18.93
C PRO A 386 -4.68 3.00 -19.45
N GLU A 387 -4.04 3.18 -20.58
CA GLU A 387 -3.98 4.46 -21.30
C GLU A 387 -4.23 4.30 -22.79
N ILE A 388 -4.91 5.27 -23.38
CA ILE A 388 -5.03 5.38 -24.83
C ILE A 388 -3.75 6.02 -25.36
N VAL A 389 -3.05 5.31 -26.26
CA VAL A 389 -1.79 5.76 -26.85
C VAL A 389 -2.05 6.73 -28.00
N ALA A 390 -2.79 6.26 -29.01
CA ALA A 390 -3.06 6.99 -30.25
C ALA A 390 -4.32 6.46 -30.93
N PRO A 391 -4.95 7.21 -31.86
CA PRO A 391 -5.95 6.68 -32.78
C PRO A 391 -5.29 5.91 -33.96
N VAL A 392 -6.00 4.92 -34.49
CA VAL A 392 -5.66 4.27 -35.75
C VAL A 392 -6.34 5.05 -36.87
N VAL A 393 -5.68 6.10 -37.35
CA VAL A 393 -6.28 7.10 -38.25
C VAL A 393 -6.77 6.48 -39.58
N ASP A 394 -6.09 5.46 -40.06
CA ASP A 394 -6.45 4.78 -41.33
C ASP A 394 -7.78 4.02 -41.26
N LEU A 395 -8.32 3.80 -40.04
CA LEU A 395 -9.62 3.15 -39.83
C LEU A 395 -10.77 4.13 -39.67
N ARG A 396 -10.55 5.44 -39.80
CA ARG A 396 -11.59 6.46 -39.73
C ARG A 396 -12.53 6.41 -40.94
N ASP A 397 -13.83 6.51 -40.68
CA ASP A 397 -14.87 6.51 -41.70
C ASP A 397 -15.58 7.86 -41.88
N GLY A 398 -15.18 8.87 -41.08
CA GLY A 398 -15.75 10.23 -41.10
C GLY A 398 -16.95 10.42 -40.18
N THR A 399 -17.31 9.41 -39.38
CA THR A 399 -18.37 9.52 -38.37
C THR A 399 -17.83 9.95 -37.01
N GLU A 400 -16.52 10.03 -36.89
CA GLU A 400 -15.86 10.38 -35.61
C GLU A 400 -16.12 11.84 -35.25
N ARG A 401 -16.23 12.08 -33.95
CA ARG A 401 -16.52 13.42 -33.40
C ARG A 401 -15.50 13.85 -32.36
N ALA A 402 -15.16 15.14 -32.38
CA ALA A 402 -14.24 15.71 -31.40
C ALA A 402 -14.84 15.74 -30.00
N PHE A 403 -14.00 15.43 -29.00
CA PHE A 403 -14.35 15.64 -27.61
C PHE A 403 -14.28 17.13 -27.27
N VAL A 404 -15.31 17.61 -26.57
CA VAL A 404 -15.37 18.96 -26.03
C VAL A 404 -15.32 18.88 -24.51
N MET A 405 -14.27 19.46 -23.92
CA MET A 405 -14.14 19.52 -22.48
C MET A 405 -15.26 20.42 -21.91
N PRO A 406 -16.01 19.95 -20.89
CA PRO A 406 -17.05 20.79 -20.28
C PRO A 406 -16.44 22.04 -19.65
N ASP A 407 -17.17 23.16 -19.73
CA ASP A 407 -16.85 24.42 -19.07
C ASP A 407 -17.37 24.49 -17.63
N ARG A 408 -18.26 23.56 -17.28
CA ARG A 408 -18.88 23.43 -15.96
C ARG A 408 -18.67 22.05 -15.38
N CYS A 409 -18.59 21.99 -14.06
CA CYS A 409 -18.49 20.73 -13.33
C CYS A 409 -19.73 19.86 -13.60
N PRO A 410 -19.57 18.61 -14.08
CA PRO A 410 -20.71 17.74 -14.40
C PRO A 410 -21.52 17.34 -13.16
N SER A 411 -20.96 17.48 -11.96
CA SER A 411 -21.63 17.11 -10.71
C SER A 411 -22.38 18.28 -10.06
N CYS A 412 -21.80 19.49 -10.02
CA CYS A 412 -22.38 20.62 -9.29
C CYS A 412 -22.67 21.87 -10.14
N GLY A 413 -22.40 21.84 -11.45
CA GLY A 413 -22.65 22.95 -12.37
C GLY A 413 -21.74 24.18 -12.20
N THR A 414 -20.82 24.18 -11.24
CA THR A 414 -19.88 25.29 -11.01
C THR A 414 -18.93 25.44 -12.20
N PRO A 415 -18.66 26.67 -12.70
CA PRO A 415 -17.69 26.89 -13.75
C PRO A 415 -16.33 26.32 -13.40
N LEU A 416 -15.71 25.62 -14.33
CA LEU A 416 -14.36 25.05 -14.17
C LEU A 416 -13.31 26.14 -14.40
N ALA A 417 -12.22 26.06 -13.64
CA ALA A 417 -11.09 26.98 -13.77
C ALA A 417 -9.76 26.27 -13.55
N PRO A 418 -8.66 26.74 -14.13
CA PRO A 418 -7.31 26.28 -13.75
C PRO A 418 -6.99 26.72 -12.32
N ALA A 419 -6.19 25.96 -11.59
CA ALA A 419 -5.80 26.30 -10.22
C ALA A 419 -4.88 27.54 -10.18
N LYS A 420 -4.09 27.76 -11.22
CA LYS A 420 -3.22 28.91 -11.43
C LYS A 420 -3.10 29.20 -12.93
N GLU A 421 -2.67 30.39 -13.28
CA GLU A 421 -2.40 30.75 -14.67
C GLU A 421 -1.39 29.78 -15.30
N GLY A 422 -1.71 29.26 -16.49
CA GLY A 422 -0.90 28.27 -17.20
C GLY A 422 -1.08 26.81 -16.77
N ASP A 423 -1.94 26.52 -15.77
CA ASP A 423 -2.27 25.13 -15.42
C ASP A 423 -3.12 24.51 -16.53
N VAL A 424 -2.70 23.34 -17.01
CA VAL A 424 -3.42 22.58 -18.05
C VAL A 424 -4.63 21.85 -17.51
N ASP A 425 -4.70 21.66 -16.19
CA ASP A 425 -5.78 20.94 -15.52
C ASP A 425 -6.92 21.90 -15.16
N LEU A 426 -8.13 21.59 -15.63
CA LEU A 426 -9.33 22.25 -15.17
C LEU A 426 -9.82 21.62 -13.85
N ARG A 427 -10.29 22.48 -12.95
CA ARG A 427 -10.77 22.07 -11.65
C ARG A 427 -12.12 22.69 -11.33
N CYS A 428 -12.93 21.94 -10.57
CA CYS A 428 -14.11 22.49 -9.92
C CYS A 428 -13.67 23.21 -8.62
N PRO A 429 -13.82 24.54 -8.52
CA PRO A 429 -13.41 25.30 -7.34
C PRO A 429 -14.34 25.10 -6.14
N ASN A 430 -15.52 24.50 -6.32
CA ASN A 430 -16.47 24.22 -5.25
C ASN A 430 -16.00 23.03 -4.39
N ALA A 431 -14.90 23.20 -3.66
CA ALA A 431 -14.33 22.13 -2.83
C ALA A 431 -15.27 21.71 -1.70
N ARG A 432 -16.05 22.65 -1.13
CA ARG A 432 -16.86 22.39 0.05
C ARG A 432 -18.07 21.49 -0.24
N SER A 433 -18.84 21.80 -1.30
CA SER A 433 -20.18 21.22 -1.51
C SER A 433 -20.39 20.53 -2.85
N CYS A 434 -19.34 20.31 -3.64
CA CYS A 434 -19.43 19.50 -4.85
C CYS A 434 -19.62 18.02 -4.47
N PRO A 435 -20.75 17.37 -4.85
CA PRO A 435 -21.02 16.00 -4.47
C PRO A 435 -19.92 15.02 -4.91
N ALA A 436 -19.42 15.13 -6.16
CA ALA A 436 -18.36 14.25 -6.65
C ALA A 436 -17.06 14.40 -5.84
N GLN A 437 -16.65 15.63 -5.49
CA GLN A 437 -15.47 15.84 -4.65
C GLN A 437 -15.66 15.27 -3.25
N LEU A 438 -16.85 15.44 -2.67
CA LEU A 438 -17.19 14.90 -1.35
C LEU A 438 -17.17 13.37 -1.36
N THR A 439 -17.78 12.73 -2.37
CA THR A 439 -17.76 11.28 -2.55
C THR A 439 -16.33 10.75 -2.56
N GLU A 440 -15.47 11.36 -3.36
CA GLU A 440 -14.06 10.97 -3.48
C GLU A 440 -13.25 11.20 -2.20
N ARG A 441 -13.56 12.27 -1.43
CA ARG A 441 -12.93 12.49 -0.12
C ARG A 441 -13.39 11.47 0.92
N VAL A 442 -14.68 11.15 0.98
CA VAL A 442 -15.21 10.12 1.89
C VAL A 442 -14.62 8.75 1.56
N ALA A 443 -14.57 8.38 0.27
CA ALA A 443 -13.92 7.14 -0.16
C ALA A 443 -12.41 7.11 0.18
N HIS A 444 -11.72 8.26 0.06
CA HIS A 444 -10.31 8.38 0.45
C HIS A 444 -10.11 8.25 1.96
N ILE A 445 -10.94 8.89 2.78
CA ILE A 445 -10.92 8.76 4.25
C ILE A 445 -11.02 7.28 4.65
N ALA A 446 -11.88 6.52 3.98
CA ALA A 446 -12.08 5.10 4.24
C ALA A 446 -10.97 4.20 3.67
N SER A 447 -10.11 4.70 2.80
CA SER A 447 -9.08 3.89 2.15
C SER A 447 -8.04 3.36 3.13
N ARG A 448 -7.39 2.23 2.77
CA ARG A 448 -6.30 1.62 3.55
C ARG A 448 -5.14 2.56 3.84
N GLY A 449 -4.86 3.48 2.93
CA GLY A 449 -3.80 4.49 3.11
C GLY A 449 -4.14 5.59 4.11
N ALA A 450 -5.41 5.74 4.47
CA ALA A 450 -5.92 6.70 5.45
C ALA A 450 -6.46 5.96 6.69
N LEU A 451 -7.76 5.99 6.97
CA LEU A 451 -8.32 5.44 8.23
C LEU A 451 -8.73 3.96 8.15
N ASP A 452 -8.67 3.33 6.97
CA ASP A 452 -8.94 1.90 6.73
C ASP A 452 -10.31 1.44 7.27
N ILE A 453 -11.38 2.11 6.81
CA ILE A 453 -12.75 1.83 7.23
C ILE A 453 -13.38 0.82 6.27
N GLU A 454 -13.50 -0.43 6.70
CA GLU A 454 -14.15 -1.46 5.89
C GLU A 454 -15.63 -1.15 5.61
N ALA A 455 -16.11 -1.69 4.50
CA ALA A 455 -17.48 -1.50 4.02
C ALA A 455 -17.87 -0.04 3.64
N LEU A 456 -16.98 0.94 3.81
CA LEU A 456 -17.12 2.31 3.33
C LEU A 456 -16.33 2.51 2.03
N GLY A 457 -16.58 1.69 1.02
CA GLY A 457 -16.01 1.86 -0.33
C GLY A 457 -16.74 2.94 -1.15
N GLY A 458 -16.31 3.11 -2.43
CA GLY A 458 -16.86 4.15 -3.32
C GLY A 458 -18.39 4.11 -3.48
N GLU A 459 -19.00 2.92 -3.50
CA GLU A 459 -20.47 2.75 -3.58
C GLU A 459 -21.19 3.29 -2.33
N ALA A 460 -20.67 2.99 -1.14
CA ALA A 460 -21.23 3.48 0.11
C ALA A 460 -21.00 5.00 0.26
N ALA A 461 -19.81 5.49 -0.11
CA ALA A 461 -19.52 6.91 -0.16
C ALA A 461 -20.50 7.66 -1.09
N LEU A 462 -20.75 7.10 -2.29
CA LEU A 462 -21.71 7.66 -3.24
C LEU A 462 -23.14 7.67 -2.67
N ALA A 463 -23.58 6.57 -2.06
CA ALA A 463 -24.90 6.49 -1.43
C ALA A 463 -25.10 7.53 -0.31
N LEU A 464 -24.03 7.86 0.44
CA LEU A 464 -24.07 8.85 1.51
C LEU A 464 -24.09 10.29 1.00
N THR A 465 -23.43 10.58 -0.13
CA THR A 465 -23.14 11.93 -0.61
C THR A 465 -23.94 12.34 -1.84
N ASP A 466 -24.37 11.37 -2.65
CA ASP A 466 -25.22 11.57 -3.84
C ASP A 466 -26.10 10.34 -4.09
N PRO A 467 -27.14 10.10 -3.27
CA PRO A 467 -28.04 8.96 -3.43
C PRO A 467 -28.86 9.01 -4.74
N GLU A 468 -28.90 10.17 -5.40
CA GLU A 468 -29.58 10.37 -6.69
C GLU A 468 -28.61 10.12 -7.89
N ALA A 469 -27.40 9.70 -7.66
CA ALA A 469 -26.49 9.26 -8.73
C ALA A 469 -27.17 8.20 -9.61
N GLY A 470 -27.13 8.39 -10.93
CA GLY A 470 -27.84 7.52 -11.87
C GLY A 470 -29.26 7.98 -12.25
N ARG A 471 -29.83 8.97 -11.58
CA ARG A 471 -31.17 9.48 -11.90
C ARG A 471 -31.28 9.96 -13.36
N ASP A 472 -30.26 10.58 -13.90
CA ASP A 472 -30.24 11.04 -15.30
C ASP A 472 -30.30 9.86 -16.29
N GLN A 473 -29.66 8.74 -16.00
CA GLN A 473 -29.76 7.51 -16.79
C GLN A 473 -31.17 6.93 -16.70
N VAL A 474 -31.80 6.99 -15.53
CA VAL A 474 -33.21 6.57 -15.33
C VAL A 474 -34.15 7.41 -16.17
N ILE A 475 -33.98 8.74 -16.17
CA ILE A 475 -34.79 9.68 -16.96
C ILE A 475 -34.61 9.35 -18.45
N ALA A 476 -33.39 9.20 -18.93
CA ALA A 476 -33.10 8.85 -20.32
C ALA A 476 -33.72 7.50 -20.73
N ALA A 477 -33.56 6.47 -19.88
CA ALA A 477 -34.13 5.14 -20.13
C ALA A 477 -35.67 5.17 -20.18
N ARG A 478 -36.30 5.96 -19.35
CA ARG A 478 -37.76 6.12 -19.35
C ARG A 478 -38.27 6.87 -20.57
N ALA A 479 -37.59 7.94 -21.01
CA ALA A 479 -37.92 8.65 -22.24
C ALA A 479 -37.82 7.71 -23.44
N ALA A 480 -36.70 6.97 -23.56
CA ALA A 480 -36.51 5.97 -24.62
C ALA A 480 -37.60 4.87 -24.61
N ALA A 481 -37.97 4.37 -23.42
CA ALA A 481 -39.04 3.38 -23.27
C ALA A 481 -40.43 3.90 -23.66
N ALA A 482 -40.66 5.23 -23.58
CA ALA A 482 -41.85 5.89 -24.09
C ALA A 482 -41.83 6.13 -25.61
N GLY A 483 -40.68 5.84 -26.28
CA GLY A 483 -40.51 6.10 -27.71
C GLY A 483 -40.06 7.53 -28.04
N ASP A 484 -39.69 8.30 -27.02
CA ASP A 484 -39.24 9.68 -27.16
C ASP A 484 -37.71 9.76 -27.29
N ASP A 485 -37.21 10.88 -27.83
CA ASP A 485 -35.75 11.14 -27.86
C ASP A 485 -35.23 11.40 -26.44
N PRO A 486 -34.34 10.57 -25.90
CA PRO A 486 -33.73 10.77 -24.56
C PRO A 486 -32.98 12.10 -24.41
N ALA A 487 -32.65 12.79 -25.52
CA ALA A 487 -31.99 14.08 -25.51
C ALA A 487 -33.01 15.25 -25.50
N ASP A 488 -34.28 15.02 -25.84
CA ASP A 488 -35.31 16.07 -25.84
C ASP A 488 -35.63 16.54 -24.40
N PRO A 489 -35.46 17.83 -24.07
CA PRO A 489 -35.76 18.37 -22.75
C PRO A 489 -37.22 18.16 -22.29
N ALA A 490 -38.22 18.19 -23.21
CA ALA A 490 -39.60 17.99 -22.86
C ALA A 490 -39.89 16.52 -22.51
N ALA A 491 -39.37 15.58 -23.27
CA ALA A 491 -39.41 14.14 -22.99
C ALA A 491 -38.76 13.81 -21.65
N ARG A 492 -37.60 14.39 -21.37
CA ARG A 492 -36.88 14.23 -20.09
C ARG A 492 -37.70 14.78 -18.91
N ALA A 493 -38.28 15.96 -19.04
CA ALA A 493 -39.12 16.55 -18.00
C ALA A 493 -40.37 15.68 -17.71
N ALA A 494 -41.02 15.13 -18.75
CA ALA A 494 -42.14 14.20 -18.61
C ALA A 494 -41.70 12.88 -17.91
N ALA A 495 -40.53 12.32 -18.28
CA ALA A 495 -40.00 11.13 -17.66
C ALA A 495 -39.64 11.37 -16.18
N GLU A 496 -39.10 12.55 -15.84
CA GLU A 496 -38.73 12.91 -14.45
C GLU A 496 -39.97 13.12 -13.58
N ALA A 497 -41.05 13.72 -14.11
CA ALA A 497 -42.28 13.95 -13.35
C ALA A 497 -42.93 12.67 -12.79
N GLY A 498 -42.65 11.52 -13.41
CA GLY A 498 -43.12 10.22 -12.93
C GLY A 498 -42.19 9.51 -11.93
N LEU A 499 -41.11 10.16 -11.48
CA LEU A 499 -40.18 9.61 -10.51
C LEU A 499 -40.48 10.09 -9.09
N PRO A 500 -40.06 9.32 -8.06
CA PRO A 500 -40.08 9.80 -6.68
C PRO A 500 -39.34 11.13 -6.51
N GLY A 501 -39.70 11.91 -5.50
CA GLY A 501 -38.99 13.13 -5.14
C GLY A 501 -37.47 12.85 -4.90
N ARG A 502 -36.65 13.87 -5.15
CA ARG A 502 -35.18 13.74 -4.91
C ARG A 502 -34.89 13.61 -3.43
N GLN A 503 -34.04 12.68 -3.09
CA GLN A 503 -33.54 12.52 -1.73
C GLN A 503 -32.44 13.55 -1.45
N GLN A 504 -32.37 13.97 -0.19
CA GLN A 504 -31.21 14.74 0.28
C GLN A 504 -30.08 13.78 0.68
N PRO A 505 -28.80 14.11 0.42
CA PRO A 505 -27.69 13.32 0.89
C PRO A 505 -27.60 13.32 2.42
N VAL A 506 -27.19 12.21 2.99
CA VAL A 506 -26.91 12.09 4.43
C VAL A 506 -25.70 12.91 4.82
N LEU A 507 -24.67 12.90 3.99
CA LEU A 507 -23.47 13.70 4.16
C LEU A 507 -23.42 14.84 3.14
N THR A 508 -23.40 16.07 3.62
CA THR A 508 -23.14 17.29 2.81
C THR A 508 -21.69 17.79 2.98
N THR A 509 -20.99 17.28 3.98
CA THR A 509 -19.54 17.46 4.21
C THR A 509 -19.01 16.23 4.96
N GLU A 510 -17.71 15.97 4.89
CA GLU A 510 -17.06 14.90 5.64
C GLU A 510 -17.09 15.11 7.16
N ALA A 511 -17.41 16.30 7.63
CA ALA A 511 -17.47 16.62 9.05
C ALA A 511 -18.44 15.71 9.83
N GLY A 512 -19.57 15.31 9.21
CA GLY A 512 -20.57 14.43 9.82
C GLY A 512 -20.26 12.95 9.81
N LEU A 513 -19.15 12.53 9.22
CA LEU A 513 -18.87 11.12 8.97
C LEU A 513 -18.86 10.25 10.23
N PHE A 514 -18.23 10.70 11.30
CA PHE A 514 -18.12 9.95 12.57
C PHE A 514 -19.31 10.12 13.51
N GLU A 515 -20.34 10.83 13.08
CA GLU A 515 -21.60 11.02 13.81
C GLU A 515 -22.72 10.13 13.25
N LEU A 516 -22.47 9.40 12.14
CA LEU A 516 -23.47 8.55 11.47
C LEU A 516 -23.99 7.46 12.41
N THR A 517 -25.31 7.31 12.42
CA THR A 517 -26.03 6.24 13.11
C THR A 517 -26.74 5.32 12.13
N ALA A 518 -27.20 4.16 12.58
CA ALA A 518 -27.99 3.26 11.74
C ALA A 518 -29.30 3.90 11.28
N GLU A 519 -29.90 4.73 12.13
CA GLU A 519 -31.17 5.44 11.88
C GLU A 519 -31.03 6.46 10.75
N ASP A 520 -29.91 7.20 10.68
CA ASP A 520 -29.63 8.15 9.60
C ASP A 520 -29.59 7.48 8.23
N LEU A 521 -29.28 6.19 8.20
CA LEU A 521 -29.10 5.39 6.99
C LEU A 521 -30.37 4.62 6.55
N ALA A 522 -31.42 4.64 7.37
CA ALA A 522 -32.59 3.76 7.20
C ALA A 522 -33.32 3.96 5.87
N GLU A 523 -33.40 5.20 5.41
CA GLU A 523 -34.19 5.56 4.22
C GLU A 523 -33.35 5.86 2.97
N VAL A 524 -32.03 5.65 3.04
CA VAL A 524 -31.12 5.89 1.90
C VAL A 524 -31.40 4.88 0.78
N ARG A 525 -31.87 5.40 -0.36
CA ARG A 525 -32.18 4.62 -1.56
C ARG A 525 -31.28 5.02 -2.72
N VAL A 526 -30.84 4.03 -3.46
CA VAL A 526 -30.04 4.25 -4.66
C VAL A 526 -30.71 3.67 -5.89
N TRP A 527 -30.45 4.27 -7.04
CA TRP A 527 -30.91 3.76 -8.31
C TRP A 527 -30.09 2.57 -8.76
N ARG A 528 -30.77 1.45 -9.09
CA ARG A 528 -30.14 0.24 -9.60
C ARG A 528 -30.84 -0.25 -10.84
N GLU A 529 -30.07 -0.54 -11.89
CA GLU A 529 -30.59 -1.20 -13.07
C GLU A 529 -30.92 -2.66 -12.75
N VAL A 530 -32.10 -3.10 -13.14
CA VAL A 530 -32.50 -4.50 -13.03
C VAL A 530 -31.74 -5.30 -14.06
N LYS A 531 -30.99 -6.29 -13.59
CA LYS A 531 -30.24 -7.21 -14.45
C LYS A 531 -31.01 -8.52 -14.63
N LYS A 532 -30.95 -9.08 -15.84
CA LYS A 532 -31.43 -10.42 -16.17
C LYS A 532 -30.27 -11.17 -16.84
N ASP A 533 -29.94 -12.31 -16.31
CA ASP A 533 -28.83 -13.16 -16.77
C ASP A 533 -27.48 -12.37 -16.90
N GLY A 534 -27.24 -11.45 -15.95
CA GLY A 534 -26.05 -10.60 -15.91
C GLY A 534 -26.11 -9.34 -16.78
N ALA A 535 -27.04 -9.25 -17.74
CA ALA A 535 -27.21 -8.10 -18.62
C ALA A 535 -28.20 -7.07 -18.05
N GLY A 536 -27.94 -5.79 -18.28
CA GLY A 536 -28.85 -4.70 -17.96
C GLY A 536 -30.12 -4.81 -18.80
N THR A 537 -31.28 -4.54 -18.18
CA THR A 537 -32.60 -4.58 -18.86
C THR A 537 -33.12 -3.21 -19.30
N GLY A 538 -32.38 -2.14 -19.03
CA GLY A 538 -32.88 -0.75 -19.18
C GLY A 538 -33.94 -0.34 -18.14
N ARG A 539 -34.41 -1.25 -17.29
CA ARG A 539 -35.35 -0.98 -16.23
C ARG A 539 -34.60 -0.64 -14.93
N TRP A 540 -34.98 0.47 -14.32
CA TRP A 540 -34.35 0.97 -13.10
C TRP A 540 -35.35 1.00 -11.95
N GLU A 541 -34.82 0.74 -10.72
CA GLU A 541 -35.62 0.82 -9.50
C GLU A 541 -34.78 1.42 -8.37
N GLN A 542 -35.46 2.06 -7.41
CA GLN A 542 -34.82 2.50 -6.17
C GLN A 542 -34.83 1.35 -5.16
N ARG A 543 -33.67 1.09 -4.57
CA ARG A 543 -33.47 0.08 -3.50
C ARG A 543 -32.84 0.72 -2.29
N LEU A 544 -33.26 0.27 -1.10
CA LEU A 544 -32.51 0.59 0.13
C LEU A 544 -31.08 0.12 0.00
N PHE A 545 -30.14 0.96 0.39
CA PHE A 545 -28.71 0.64 0.28
C PHE A 545 -28.15 0.04 1.57
N PHE A 546 -28.41 0.70 2.68
CA PHE A 546 -27.86 0.32 3.99
C PHE A 546 -28.76 -0.59 4.80
N TRP A 547 -30.04 -0.67 4.46
CA TRP A 547 -31.03 -1.47 5.17
C TRP A 547 -31.65 -2.52 4.25
N THR A 548 -32.14 -3.61 4.87
CA THR A 548 -32.86 -4.66 4.15
C THR A 548 -34.26 -4.18 3.76
N THR A 549 -34.74 -4.58 2.58
CA THR A 549 -36.14 -4.35 2.22
C THR A 549 -37.03 -5.25 3.11
N PRO A 550 -38.10 -4.72 3.75
CA PRO A 550 -38.97 -5.52 4.58
C PRO A 550 -39.64 -6.65 3.78
N ALA A 551 -39.64 -7.86 4.29
CA ALA A 551 -40.34 -8.96 3.67
C ALA A 551 -41.82 -8.91 4.05
N VAL A 552 -42.71 -8.90 3.04
CA VAL A 552 -44.15 -8.80 3.23
C VAL A 552 -44.84 -10.10 2.79
N ARG A 553 -45.80 -10.60 3.58
CA ARG A 553 -46.62 -11.76 3.23
C ARG A 553 -47.66 -11.38 2.15
N LYS A 554 -48.25 -12.39 1.52
CA LYS A 554 -49.30 -12.19 0.50
C LYS A 554 -50.54 -11.41 1.01
N ASP A 555 -50.79 -11.45 2.31
CA ASP A 555 -51.85 -10.71 3.00
C ASP A 555 -51.50 -9.27 3.35
N GLY A 556 -50.28 -8.78 2.96
CA GLY A 556 -49.81 -7.44 3.25
C GLY A 556 -49.15 -7.26 4.63
N THR A 557 -49.13 -8.29 5.49
CA THR A 557 -48.48 -8.21 6.80
C THR A 557 -46.96 -8.35 6.66
N VAL A 558 -46.21 -7.57 7.45
CA VAL A 558 -44.74 -7.64 7.48
C VAL A 558 -44.32 -8.98 8.10
N LYS A 559 -43.59 -9.80 7.33
CA LYS A 559 -42.96 -11.05 7.80
C LYS A 559 -41.66 -10.79 8.56
N GLU A 560 -40.82 -9.96 7.95
CA GLU A 560 -39.57 -9.54 8.53
C GLU A 560 -39.44 -8.02 8.37
N PRO A 561 -39.19 -7.28 9.48
CA PRO A 561 -39.04 -5.83 9.42
C PRO A 561 -37.72 -5.47 8.73
N SER A 562 -37.66 -4.26 8.18
CA SER A 562 -36.39 -3.68 7.73
C SER A 562 -35.42 -3.59 8.89
N ARG A 563 -34.15 -3.85 8.63
CA ARG A 563 -33.04 -3.75 9.57
C ARG A 563 -31.76 -3.37 8.85
N PRO A 564 -30.72 -2.86 9.56
CA PRO A 564 -29.43 -2.65 8.96
C PRO A 564 -28.89 -3.93 8.30
N THR A 565 -28.22 -3.80 7.18
CA THR A 565 -27.51 -4.95 6.59
C THR A 565 -26.24 -5.27 7.41
N ALA A 566 -25.78 -6.50 7.36
CA ALA A 566 -24.52 -6.88 8.02
C ALA A 566 -23.31 -6.02 7.55
N THR A 567 -23.33 -5.55 6.29
CA THR A 567 -22.34 -4.62 5.76
C THR A 567 -22.44 -3.25 6.43
N THR A 568 -23.65 -2.77 6.71
CA THR A 568 -23.88 -1.49 7.41
C THR A 568 -23.44 -1.58 8.87
N GLU A 569 -23.78 -2.65 9.57
CA GLU A 569 -23.34 -2.87 10.94
C GLU A 569 -21.81 -2.90 11.04
N ARG A 570 -21.14 -3.59 10.08
CA ARG A 570 -19.69 -3.60 9.97
C ARG A 570 -19.13 -2.20 9.72
N MET A 571 -19.69 -1.45 8.76
CA MET A 571 -19.24 -0.09 8.44
C MET A 571 -19.28 0.82 9.69
N LEU A 572 -20.37 0.77 10.46
CA LEU A 572 -20.51 1.59 11.67
C LEU A 572 -19.52 1.18 12.76
N ALA A 573 -19.28 -0.12 12.93
CA ALA A 573 -18.26 -0.62 13.85
C ALA A 573 -16.82 -0.20 13.43
N GLU A 574 -16.52 -0.25 12.14
CA GLU A 574 -15.22 0.19 11.61
C GLU A 574 -15.05 1.73 11.70
N LEU A 575 -16.14 2.51 11.54
CA LEU A 575 -16.11 3.96 11.81
C LEU A 575 -15.75 4.27 13.27
N ASP A 576 -16.31 3.51 14.22
CA ASP A 576 -15.98 3.70 15.62
C ASP A 576 -14.53 3.32 15.93
N LYS A 577 -14.06 2.22 15.40
CA LYS A 577 -12.68 1.77 15.49
C LYS A 577 -11.69 2.79 14.87
N ALA A 578 -12.05 3.38 13.74
CA ALA A 578 -11.23 4.36 13.03
C ALA A 578 -10.95 5.63 13.86
N LYS A 579 -11.77 5.95 14.84
CA LYS A 579 -11.56 7.08 15.76
C LYS A 579 -10.26 6.95 16.57
N SER A 580 -9.78 5.73 16.79
CA SER A 580 -8.55 5.44 17.55
C SER A 580 -7.28 5.34 16.69
N GLN A 581 -7.38 5.55 15.40
CA GLN A 581 -6.24 5.49 14.49
C GLN A 581 -5.16 6.54 14.83
N PRO A 582 -3.87 6.26 14.57
CA PRO A 582 -2.78 7.20 14.87
C PRO A 582 -2.91 8.49 14.06
N LEU A 583 -2.37 9.59 14.63
CA LEU A 583 -2.48 10.95 14.09
C LEU A 583 -2.07 11.07 12.62
N TRP A 584 -1.00 10.37 12.19
CA TRP A 584 -0.57 10.44 10.80
C TRP A 584 -1.65 9.97 9.81
N ARG A 585 -2.49 8.98 10.18
CA ARG A 585 -3.60 8.51 9.37
C ARG A 585 -4.72 9.55 9.28
N VAL A 586 -4.98 10.25 10.38
CA VAL A 586 -5.92 11.37 10.39
C VAL A 586 -5.44 12.48 9.46
N LEU A 587 -4.16 12.84 9.49
CA LEU A 587 -3.58 13.83 8.58
C LEU A 587 -3.74 13.44 7.10
N VAL A 588 -3.49 12.18 6.76
CA VAL A 588 -3.72 11.67 5.39
C VAL A 588 -5.19 11.75 5.01
N ALA A 589 -6.10 11.38 5.92
CA ALA A 589 -7.55 11.40 5.70
C ALA A 589 -8.09 12.82 5.40
N LEU A 590 -7.49 13.86 5.97
CA LEU A 590 -7.88 15.25 5.72
C LEU A 590 -7.62 15.72 4.29
N SER A 591 -6.97 14.92 3.45
CA SER A 591 -6.69 15.23 2.03
C SER A 591 -6.00 16.58 1.80
N ILE A 592 -5.15 17.01 2.73
CA ILE A 592 -4.36 18.24 2.61
C ILE A 592 -3.43 18.10 1.41
N ARG A 593 -3.42 19.09 0.55
CA ARG A 593 -2.62 19.05 -0.68
C ARG A 593 -1.14 18.87 -0.34
N HIS A 594 -0.45 18.00 -1.05
CA HIS A 594 0.96 17.63 -0.87
C HIS A 594 1.28 16.84 0.42
N VAL A 595 0.34 16.68 1.36
CA VAL A 595 0.53 15.87 2.56
C VAL A 595 0.17 14.42 2.26
N GLY A 596 1.18 13.63 1.95
CA GLY A 596 1.08 12.17 1.81
C GLY A 596 1.49 11.43 3.09
N PRO A 597 1.47 10.09 3.09
CA PRO A 597 1.80 9.28 4.29
C PRO A 597 3.18 9.60 4.89
N THR A 598 4.19 9.87 4.06
CA THR A 598 5.55 10.20 4.51
C THR A 598 5.58 11.52 5.30
N ALA A 599 5.03 12.59 4.74
CA ALA A 599 4.98 13.89 5.41
C ALA A 599 4.07 13.83 6.65
N ALA A 600 2.94 13.12 6.57
CA ALA A 600 2.02 12.95 7.70
C ALA A 600 2.68 12.23 8.88
N ARG A 601 3.46 11.16 8.62
CA ARG A 601 4.23 10.46 9.67
C ARG A 601 5.29 11.34 10.29
N ALA A 602 6.03 12.10 9.48
CA ALA A 602 7.04 13.01 9.97
C ALA A 602 6.44 14.11 10.89
N LEU A 603 5.33 14.72 10.46
CA LEU A 603 4.60 15.72 11.25
C LEU A 603 4.05 15.13 12.56
N ALA A 604 3.45 13.95 12.51
CA ALA A 604 2.91 13.28 13.70
C ALA A 604 4.02 12.91 14.68
N ALA A 605 5.14 12.39 14.21
CA ALA A 605 6.28 12.02 15.03
C ALA A 605 6.94 13.24 15.72
N GLU A 606 7.13 14.35 14.97
CA GLU A 606 7.81 15.54 15.49
C GLU A 606 6.89 16.37 16.42
N LEU A 607 5.64 16.61 16.00
CA LEU A 607 4.73 17.53 16.68
C LEU A 607 3.71 16.83 17.59
N GLY A 608 3.43 15.54 17.39
CA GLY A 608 2.65 14.66 18.28
C GLY A 608 1.15 14.98 18.39
N SER A 609 0.67 16.14 17.94
CA SER A 609 -0.75 16.49 17.96
C SER A 609 -1.14 17.42 16.83
N LEU A 610 -2.42 17.33 16.39
CA LEU A 610 -2.97 18.21 15.38
C LEU A 610 -2.95 19.69 15.81
N ASP A 611 -3.17 19.93 17.11
CA ASP A 611 -3.15 21.26 17.70
C ASP A 611 -1.73 21.88 17.70
N ALA A 612 -0.69 21.06 17.88
CA ALA A 612 0.69 21.51 17.73
C ALA A 612 1.02 21.82 16.27
N ILE A 613 0.57 20.96 15.33
CA ILE A 613 0.75 21.18 13.88
C ILE A 613 0.04 22.48 13.44
N GLN A 614 -1.17 22.74 13.94
CA GLN A 614 -1.94 23.94 13.61
C GLN A 614 -1.30 25.22 14.16
N ARG A 615 -0.61 25.16 15.31
CA ARG A 615 0.05 26.32 15.93
C ARG A 615 1.45 26.59 15.40
N ALA A 616 2.08 25.60 14.79
CA ALA A 616 3.41 25.76 14.21
C ALA A 616 3.36 26.70 13.00
N ASP A 617 4.36 27.59 12.91
CA ASP A 617 4.49 28.47 11.77
C ASP A 617 5.08 27.73 10.55
N ALA A 618 5.08 28.41 9.38
CA ALA A 618 5.55 27.79 8.15
C ALA A 618 7.05 27.42 8.19
N GLU A 619 7.88 28.14 8.96
CA GLU A 619 9.31 27.84 9.12
C GLU A 619 9.50 26.60 9.99
N GLU A 620 8.75 26.50 11.07
CA GLU A 620 8.74 25.31 11.96
C GLU A 620 8.25 24.06 11.23
N LEU A 621 7.15 24.16 10.46
CA LEU A 621 6.64 23.06 9.64
C LEU A 621 7.66 22.63 8.57
N ALA A 622 8.30 23.59 7.89
CA ALA A 622 9.29 23.30 6.84
C ALA A 622 10.60 22.72 7.41
N ALA A 623 10.86 22.88 8.71
CA ALA A 623 12.03 22.32 9.39
C ALA A 623 11.87 20.81 9.68
N VAL A 624 10.65 20.27 9.61
CA VAL A 624 10.38 18.83 9.77
C VAL A 624 10.97 18.07 8.58
N ASP A 625 11.76 17.03 8.84
CA ASP A 625 12.41 16.26 7.77
C ASP A 625 11.34 15.60 6.85
N GLY A 626 11.46 15.81 5.55
CA GLY A 626 10.46 15.37 4.57
C GLY A 626 9.25 16.30 4.39
N VAL A 627 9.25 17.47 5.07
CA VAL A 627 8.24 18.53 4.90
C VAL A 627 8.94 19.75 4.33
N GLY A 628 8.80 19.99 3.04
CA GLY A 628 9.36 21.18 2.40
C GLY A 628 8.45 22.42 2.49
N PRO A 629 8.93 23.60 2.05
CA PRO A 629 8.15 24.85 2.12
C PRO A 629 6.76 24.75 1.47
N VAL A 630 6.65 24.04 0.33
CA VAL A 630 5.36 23.84 -0.37
C VAL A 630 4.33 23.07 0.48
N ILE A 631 4.80 22.09 1.26
CA ILE A 631 3.92 21.32 2.16
C ILE A 631 3.53 22.18 3.37
N ALA A 632 4.49 22.92 3.92
CA ALA A 632 4.26 23.83 5.05
C ALA A 632 3.23 24.91 4.71
N GLU A 633 3.37 25.55 3.54
CA GLU A 633 2.41 26.55 3.04
C GLU A 633 1.01 25.93 2.84
N ALA A 634 0.93 24.74 2.24
CA ALA A 634 -0.34 24.05 2.02
C ALA A 634 -1.05 23.68 3.34
N LEU A 635 -0.30 23.28 4.37
CA LEU A 635 -0.81 23.06 5.72
C LEU A 635 -1.34 24.35 6.34
N ALA A 636 -0.54 25.42 6.35
CA ALA A 636 -0.91 26.72 6.91
C ALA A 636 -2.18 27.25 6.24
N GLU A 637 -2.25 27.24 4.90
CA GLU A 637 -3.43 27.64 4.14
C GLU A 637 -4.66 26.78 4.52
N TRP A 638 -4.51 25.46 4.57
CA TRP A 638 -5.61 24.55 4.85
C TRP A 638 -6.26 24.82 6.21
N PHE A 639 -5.48 25.13 7.23
CA PHE A 639 -5.98 25.45 8.57
C PHE A 639 -6.67 26.81 8.68
N THR A 640 -6.52 27.71 7.71
CA THR A 640 -7.23 29.01 7.70
C THR A 640 -8.68 28.89 7.20
N VAL A 641 -9.03 27.80 6.53
CA VAL A 641 -10.32 27.62 5.88
C VAL A 641 -11.41 27.21 6.89
N GLY A 642 -12.47 28.00 7.05
CA GLY A 642 -13.47 27.83 8.09
C GLY A 642 -14.18 26.46 8.07
N TRP A 643 -14.50 25.91 6.90
CA TRP A 643 -15.14 24.59 6.83
C TRP A 643 -14.19 23.42 7.13
N HIS A 644 -12.89 23.60 6.94
CA HIS A 644 -11.87 22.63 7.40
C HIS A 644 -11.81 22.60 8.93
N GLN A 645 -11.86 23.76 9.56
CA GLN A 645 -11.93 23.90 11.02
C GLN A 645 -13.18 23.19 11.59
N GLU A 646 -14.30 23.27 10.87
CA GLU A 646 -15.53 22.57 11.24
C GLU A 646 -15.37 21.04 11.20
N ILE A 647 -14.65 20.50 10.19
CA ILE A 647 -14.31 19.08 10.14
C ILE A 647 -13.55 18.66 11.40
N LEU A 648 -12.48 19.37 11.73
CA LEU A 648 -11.64 19.05 12.88
C LEU A 648 -12.43 19.10 14.19
N ARG A 649 -13.23 20.14 14.36
CA ARG A 649 -14.06 20.34 15.56
C ARG A 649 -15.06 19.19 15.73
N ARG A 650 -15.78 18.81 14.67
CA ARG A 650 -16.77 17.73 14.72
C ARG A 650 -16.13 16.37 14.89
N TRP A 651 -15.03 16.10 14.20
CA TRP A 651 -14.29 14.85 14.36
C TRP A 651 -13.76 14.70 15.79
N ALA A 652 -13.16 15.75 16.37
CA ALA A 652 -12.73 15.76 17.76
C ALA A 652 -13.90 15.52 18.74
N ALA A 653 -15.04 16.20 18.53
CA ALA A 653 -16.24 16.02 19.34
C ALA A 653 -16.83 14.61 19.22
N ALA A 654 -16.72 13.95 18.05
CA ALA A 654 -17.13 12.57 17.83
C ALA A 654 -16.12 11.53 18.38
N GLY A 655 -15.00 11.98 18.96
CA GLY A 655 -14.01 11.12 19.61
C GLY A 655 -12.85 10.66 18.71
N VAL A 656 -12.65 11.28 17.54
CA VAL A 656 -11.46 11.00 16.72
C VAL A 656 -10.21 11.49 17.42
N ARG A 657 -9.18 10.64 17.50
CA ARG A 657 -7.91 10.92 18.15
C ARG A 657 -7.14 12.00 17.38
N MET A 658 -6.95 13.16 18.02
CA MET A 658 -6.23 14.30 17.43
C MET A 658 -4.78 14.44 17.94
N ALA A 659 -4.30 13.46 18.71
CA ALA A 659 -2.93 13.40 19.21
C ALA A 659 -2.54 11.94 19.43
N ASP A 660 -1.29 11.62 19.17
CA ASP A 660 -0.77 10.30 19.51
C ASP A 660 -0.51 10.18 21.00
N GLU A 661 -0.79 9.01 21.57
CA GLU A 661 -0.43 8.72 22.94
C GLU A 661 1.09 8.62 23.02
N ARG A 662 1.67 9.42 23.88
CA ARG A 662 3.10 9.34 24.17
C ARG A 662 3.32 8.18 25.15
N ASP A 663 4.32 7.37 24.87
CA ASP A 663 4.73 6.32 25.81
C ASP A 663 5.28 6.96 27.08
N ALA A 664 4.45 7.00 28.11
CA ALA A 664 4.80 7.59 29.41
C ALA A 664 5.90 6.80 30.15
N SER A 665 6.23 5.57 29.69
CA SER A 665 7.30 4.75 30.27
C SER A 665 8.69 5.21 29.84
N VAL A 666 8.81 6.00 28.75
CA VAL A 666 10.09 6.52 28.27
C VAL A 666 10.40 7.86 28.93
N PRO A 667 11.46 7.96 29.75
CA PRO A 667 11.85 9.22 30.42
C PRO A 667 12.18 10.32 29.39
N ARG A 668 11.72 11.54 29.62
CA ARG A 668 11.98 12.70 28.75
C ARG A 668 13.35 13.34 29.04
N THR A 669 14.39 12.57 28.87
CA THR A 669 15.77 12.96 29.16
C THR A 669 16.31 14.06 28.24
N LEU A 670 15.69 14.26 27.07
CA LEU A 670 16.13 15.20 26.03
C LEU A 670 15.16 16.36 25.79
N GLU A 671 14.22 16.61 26.70
CA GLU A 671 13.20 17.65 26.52
C GLU A 671 13.82 19.04 26.24
N GLY A 672 13.41 19.64 25.11
CA GLY A 672 13.89 20.95 24.67
C GLY A 672 15.28 20.96 24.04
N LEU A 673 15.95 19.83 23.91
CA LEU A 673 17.28 19.71 23.30
C LEU A 673 17.19 19.37 21.80
N THR A 674 18.08 19.98 21.02
CA THR A 674 18.26 19.68 19.59
C THR A 674 19.52 18.84 19.39
N VAL A 675 19.35 17.62 18.88
CA VAL A 675 20.43 16.67 18.66
C VAL A 675 20.55 16.36 17.15
N VAL A 676 21.78 16.38 16.64
CA VAL A 676 22.09 16.00 15.26
C VAL A 676 22.88 14.71 15.26
N VAL A 677 22.44 13.73 14.49
CA VAL A 677 23.17 12.47 14.29
C VAL A 677 23.79 12.45 12.89
N THR A 678 25.06 12.11 12.78
CA THR A 678 25.81 12.05 11.50
C THR A 678 26.77 10.86 11.49
N GLY A 679 27.04 10.32 10.30
CA GLY A 679 27.83 9.09 10.17
C GLY A 679 26.99 7.84 10.39
N SER A 680 27.65 6.68 10.47
CA SER A 680 27.04 5.38 10.75
C SER A 680 27.32 4.96 12.18
N LEU A 681 26.29 4.68 12.95
CA LEU A 681 26.37 4.10 14.28
C LEU A 681 26.23 2.58 14.17
N GLU A 682 26.78 1.83 15.11
CA GLU A 682 26.73 0.37 15.14
C GLU A 682 25.39 -0.16 15.67
N GLY A 683 24.88 0.41 16.76
CA GLY A 683 23.62 0.03 17.41
C GLY A 683 22.38 0.80 16.95
N PHE A 684 22.57 1.85 16.13
CA PHE A 684 21.45 2.67 15.65
C PHE A 684 21.50 2.88 14.14
N SER A 685 20.38 2.63 13.47
CA SER A 685 20.15 3.23 12.17
C SER A 685 19.92 4.74 12.32
N ARG A 686 20.07 5.50 11.23
CA ARG A 686 19.81 6.96 11.27
C ARG A 686 18.38 7.27 11.73
N ASP A 687 17.41 6.43 11.36
CA ASP A 687 16.02 6.63 11.73
C ASP A 687 15.73 6.18 13.16
N SER A 688 16.30 5.04 13.62
CA SER A 688 16.13 4.62 15.01
C SER A 688 16.81 5.58 16.00
N ALA A 689 17.91 6.22 15.62
CA ALA A 689 18.52 7.27 16.43
C ALA A 689 17.62 8.51 16.55
N LYS A 690 16.99 8.93 15.44
CA LYS A 690 16.00 10.02 15.45
C LYS A 690 14.78 9.67 16.32
N GLU A 691 14.23 8.47 16.16
CA GLU A 691 13.12 7.99 16.97
C GLU A 691 13.46 7.97 18.46
N ALA A 692 14.67 7.51 18.82
CA ALA A 692 15.13 7.49 20.20
C ALA A 692 15.22 8.90 20.82
N ILE A 693 15.66 9.90 20.04
CA ILE A 693 15.71 11.31 20.43
C ILE A 693 14.29 11.86 20.66
N ILE A 694 13.40 11.65 19.67
CA ILE A 694 12.02 12.16 19.69
C ILE A 694 11.23 11.52 20.85
N ALA A 695 11.36 10.21 21.03
CA ALA A 695 10.69 9.50 22.13
C ALA A 695 11.06 10.07 23.51
N ARG A 696 12.26 10.64 23.65
CA ARG A 696 12.75 11.27 24.88
C ARG A 696 12.53 12.77 24.95
N GLY A 697 11.73 13.32 24.03
CA GLY A 697 11.35 14.74 24.03
C GLY A 697 12.36 15.68 23.38
N GLY A 698 13.42 15.15 22.74
CA GLY A 698 14.40 15.91 22.00
C GLY A 698 13.98 16.20 20.57
N LYS A 699 14.59 17.19 19.94
CA LYS A 699 14.45 17.51 18.53
C LYS A 699 15.60 16.91 17.75
N ALA A 700 15.31 15.97 16.83
CA ALA A 700 16.29 15.42 15.90
C ALA A 700 16.42 16.33 14.69
N SER A 701 17.60 16.95 14.46
CA SER A 701 17.82 17.87 13.36
C SER A 701 18.70 17.27 12.26
N GLY A 702 18.37 17.56 11.02
CA GLY A 702 19.14 17.16 9.85
C GLY A 702 20.41 17.98 9.59
N SER A 703 20.56 19.16 10.23
CA SER A 703 21.68 20.07 10.00
C SER A 703 22.23 20.64 11.30
N VAL A 704 23.54 20.92 11.33
CA VAL A 704 24.21 21.51 12.49
C VAL A 704 24.12 23.04 12.41
N SER A 705 23.58 23.65 13.46
CA SER A 705 23.39 25.10 13.58
C SER A 705 23.77 25.61 15.00
N LYS A 706 23.69 26.93 15.20
CA LYS A 706 23.88 27.53 16.55
C LYS A 706 22.83 27.07 17.57
N LYS A 707 21.71 26.50 17.11
CA LYS A 707 20.63 25.96 17.97
C LYS A 707 20.82 24.49 18.30
N THR A 708 21.87 23.81 17.77
CA THR A 708 22.16 22.41 18.05
C THR A 708 22.83 22.27 19.40
N ASP A 709 22.30 21.43 20.28
CA ASP A 709 22.85 21.21 21.62
C ASP A 709 23.90 20.11 21.62
N PHE A 710 23.68 19.02 20.88
CA PHE A 710 24.62 17.89 20.75
C PHE A 710 24.70 17.41 19.31
N VAL A 711 25.90 16.95 18.93
CA VAL A 711 26.14 16.29 17.65
C VAL A 711 26.73 14.92 17.89
N VAL A 712 26.00 13.87 17.51
CA VAL A 712 26.43 12.48 17.59
C VAL A 712 27.14 12.11 16.30
N VAL A 713 28.37 11.62 16.41
CA VAL A 713 29.28 11.35 15.29
C VAL A 713 29.64 9.87 15.27
N GLY A 714 29.15 9.16 14.26
CA GLY A 714 29.56 7.79 13.96
C GLY A 714 30.59 7.72 12.85
N ALA A 715 30.88 6.52 12.34
CA ALA A 715 31.83 6.32 11.25
C ALA A 715 31.39 7.06 9.98
N ASN A 716 32.35 7.67 9.26
CA ASN A 716 32.11 8.41 8.01
C ASN A 716 31.16 9.62 8.16
N ALA A 717 31.33 10.43 9.19
CA ALA A 717 30.44 11.54 9.56
C ALA A 717 30.34 12.70 8.55
N GLY A 718 31.24 12.82 7.60
CA GLY A 718 31.22 13.84 6.54
C GLY A 718 31.38 15.28 7.06
N THR A 719 30.75 16.26 6.36
CA THR A 719 30.92 17.70 6.62
C THR A 719 30.25 18.22 7.90
N LYS A 720 29.32 17.43 8.49
CA LYS A 720 28.57 17.88 9.68
C LYS A 720 29.41 17.90 10.95
N GLU A 721 30.38 16.99 11.06
CA GLU A 721 31.35 16.98 12.16
C GLU A 721 32.22 18.23 12.13
N ALA A 722 32.76 18.56 10.95
CA ALA A 722 33.56 19.80 10.78
C ALA A 722 32.76 21.04 11.16
N ARG A 723 31.48 21.06 10.77
CA ARG A 723 30.56 22.16 11.10
C ARG A 723 30.24 22.24 12.59
N ALA A 724 30.15 21.10 13.28
CA ALA A 724 29.95 21.07 14.72
C ALA A 724 31.16 21.65 15.47
N ARG A 725 32.37 21.31 15.05
CA ARG A 725 33.63 21.87 15.60
C ARG A 725 33.73 23.38 15.37
N GLU A 726 33.41 23.82 14.14
CA GLU A 726 33.39 25.27 13.79
C GLU A 726 32.42 26.07 14.67
N LEU A 727 31.28 25.50 15.01
CA LEU A 727 30.25 26.15 15.84
C LEU A 727 30.41 25.88 17.34
N GLY A 728 31.49 25.21 17.76
CA GLY A 728 31.74 24.88 19.17
C GLY A 728 30.65 24.01 19.80
N ARG A 729 29.99 23.13 19.01
CA ARG A 729 28.93 22.26 19.52
C ARG A 729 29.50 21.00 20.14
N PRO A 730 28.97 20.53 21.29
CA PRO A 730 29.36 19.26 21.89
C PRO A 730 29.22 18.11 20.90
N ILE A 731 30.28 17.31 20.77
CA ILE A 731 30.31 16.12 19.94
C ILE A 731 30.33 14.89 20.84
N LEU A 732 29.50 13.90 20.54
CA LEU A 732 29.42 12.64 21.23
C LEU A 732 29.67 11.51 20.25
N ASP A 733 30.29 10.45 20.69
CA ASP A 733 30.30 9.17 20.00
C ASP A 733 29.00 8.37 20.27
N GLU A 734 28.94 7.12 19.87
CA GLU A 734 27.76 6.29 20.06
C GLU A 734 27.53 5.95 21.54
N ALA A 735 28.58 5.74 22.32
CA ALA A 735 28.48 5.47 23.75
C ALA A 735 27.96 6.70 24.50
N GLY A 736 28.48 7.88 24.19
CA GLY A 736 27.98 9.17 24.67
C GLY A 736 26.51 9.42 24.25
N PHE A 737 26.11 8.98 23.06
CA PHE A 737 24.72 9.06 22.64
C PHE A 737 23.79 8.19 23.50
N VAL A 738 24.18 6.94 23.78
CA VAL A 738 23.41 6.06 24.69
C VAL A 738 23.30 6.68 26.08
N ALA A 739 24.40 7.18 26.65
CA ALA A 739 24.39 7.85 27.93
C ALA A 739 23.49 9.10 27.94
N LEU A 740 23.50 9.88 26.85
CA LEU A 740 22.61 11.02 26.65
C LEU A 740 21.13 10.61 26.61
N LEU A 741 20.80 9.52 25.91
CA LEU A 741 19.45 8.98 25.84
C LEU A 741 18.93 8.51 27.21
N GLU A 742 19.77 7.89 28.02
CA GLU A 742 19.39 7.33 29.33
C GLU A 742 19.35 8.37 30.45
N GLY A 743 20.36 9.22 30.53
CA GLY A 743 20.57 10.12 31.67
C GLY A 743 20.45 11.63 31.33
N GLY A 744 20.20 11.97 30.07
CA GLY A 744 20.13 13.37 29.62
C GLY A 744 21.48 14.10 29.62
N PRO A 745 21.47 15.44 29.47
CA PRO A 745 22.71 16.26 29.36
C PRO A 745 23.68 16.08 30.53
N GLY A 746 23.15 15.79 31.73
CA GLY A 746 23.99 15.61 32.94
C GLY A 746 24.89 14.37 32.85
N ALA A 747 24.48 13.33 32.16
CA ALA A 747 25.25 12.08 32.01
C ALA A 747 26.47 12.24 31.09
N VAL A 748 26.45 13.22 30.16
CA VAL A 748 27.51 13.42 29.15
C VAL A 748 28.30 14.73 29.39
N ALA A 749 28.05 15.46 30.46
CA ALA A 749 28.68 16.75 30.73
C ALA A 749 30.22 16.68 30.85
N ALA A 750 30.75 15.59 31.39
CA ALA A 750 32.21 15.38 31.51
C ALA A 750 32.83 15.04 30.17
N GLU A 751 32.21 14.21 29.36
CA GLU A 751 32.69 13.73 28.06
C GLU A 751 32.61 14.86 26.99
N ALA A 752 31.55 15.65 27.04
CA ALA A 752 31.38 16.83 26.19
C ALA A 752 32.39 17.96 26.51
N ALA A 753 32.96 17.99 27.71
CA ALA A 753 33.98 18.95 28.12
C ALA A 753 35.38 18.55 27.65
N GLU A 754 35.73 17.25 27.63
CA GLU A 754 37.02 16.75 27.18
C GLU A 754 37.24 16.90 25.66
N MET A 755 36.20 16.93 24.88
CA MET A 755 36.26 17.12 23.43
C MET A 755 36.25 18.60 22.98
N ARG A 756 36.14 19.55 23.87
CA ARG A 756 36.45 20.97 23.64
C ARG A 756 37.97 21.12 23.80
N GLY A 757 38.68 21.27 22.69
CA GLY A 757 40.12 21.51 22.70
C GLY A 757 40.50 22.66 23.62
N PRO A 758 41.77 22.74 24.13
CA PRO A 758 42.23 23.79 25.04
C PRO A 758 42.31 25.15 24.33
N GLY A 759 41.29 25.94 24.38
CA GLY A 759 41.26 27.28 23.80
C GLY A 759 39.88 27.85 23.65
N ASP A 760 39.12 28.02 24.72
CA ASP A 760 38.11 29.10 24.85
C ASP A 760 37.55 29.04 26.27
N ALA A 761 38.23 29.73 27.18
CA ALA A 761 37.63 30.17 28.44
C ALA A 761 36.85 31.46 28.14
N PRO A 762 35.63 31.65 28.63
CA PRO A 762 34.90 32.88 28.48
C PRO A 762 35.57 33.97 29.34
N GLU A 763 35.87 35.14 28.71
CA GLU A 763 36.10 36.39 29.45
C GLU A 763 34.81 36.88 30.11
#